data_aea888688cc5dedeace4b0f3ea98d441
#
_entry.id   aea888688cc5dedeace4b0f3ea98d441
#
_cell.length_a   1.000
_cell.length_b   1.000
_cell.length_c   1.000
_cell.angle_alpha   90.00
_cell.angle_beta   90.00
_cell.angle_gamma   90.00
#
_symmetry.space_group_name_H-M   'P 1'
#
loop_
_entity.id
_entity.type
_entity.pdbx_description
1 polymer ?
#
loop_
_entity_poly.entity_id
_entity_poly.type
_entity_poly.pdbx_seq_one_letter_code
_entity_poly.pdbx_strand_id
1 'polypeptide(L)'
;MKREPSKIKSDILLRVRLLYVLFILAGAVVFLRLLWVQLFSGEVAYNAARLSNRIFTEEVIPARRGAILSRDGEPLAVSIFRYQAAFDFASDGLADTKRFREQSDSLARLLSAYFKDRSAAEYARFFREKQSHARNNYRLTNERDTTYYRSEGLFARLVDWIRGEATVTERIYDTIRDHTLVNIFPREVDYAEWQTLRRYPLLNWNMGMVYRLVERDDRVYPQGGLARRTIGDKGYIGRPDDSGKTLFGNYGIEDSYRRELSGRDGVAVRQRIARGFYGRVAGAGHEEPEDGLDVVTTLDMDLQDVADRALRSQLERQNATWGTTIVMETRTGEILALANLGRNGDGSYSERENYALGRCMEPGSTFKLASMLLLLDDAKMSPETTYDVHNGDPVKVGPATNIRDSHRGDHVIDFRQAVAASSNVYFAEAVWDRYGATGRKFDYSRFLHEQLHLGETVGLERLGERQPEITRDWKVADPGVMLVKMAYGYRVKLAPIQMITFYNAIANGGRMISPVLIRELRRDDRVEERFESRTIASSICSRATLREVNHCLQAVCTRGTASAFFRDTTYVRVAAKTGTAQITEPRREPGRHYLGSMIAFFPADEPRYTVLTTIETRAQAGKAYYGGPLAGPVVKRLVDYIYNRGQEWYGRLERQGPHRYPERIKGGEIAQIRRVAGRLSPDVDYDRRTGWGRATVDSLAEVTIASLPDDRSVMPDVRGMGLKDALFLLESRGLHVRFSGEGAVTRQSIAAGQRISPGATVSITLN
;
A
#
# COMPACT_ATOMS: atom_id res chain seq x y z
N MET A 1 -33.87 -82.90 -76.01
CA MET A 1 -34.25 -81.48 -76.31
C MET A 1 -33.08 -80.55 -76.02
N LYS A 2 -32.39 -80.16 -77.05
CA LYS A 2 -31.27 -79.18 -76.94
C LYS A 2 -31.91 -77.78 -76.85
N ARG A 3 -31.82 -77.05 -75.72
CA ARG A 3 -32.17 -75.67 -75.63
C ARG A 3 -31.26 -74.82 -76.50
N GLU A 4 -31.82 -74.00 -77.36
CA GLU A 4 -31.04 -73.12 -78.26
C GLU A 4 -30.13 -72.16 -77.47
N PRO A 5 -28.88 -71.99 -77.95
CA PRO A 5 -27.87 -71.16 -77.31
C PRO A 5 -28.25 -69.69 -77.12
N SER A 6 -29.22 -69.14 -77.88
CA SER A 6 -29.75 -67.76 -77.79
C SER A 6 -30.57 -67.50 -76.55
N LYS A 7 -31.38 -68.46 -76.08
CA LYS A 7 -32.18 -68.33 -74.88
C LYS A 7 -31.38 -68.35 -73.60
N ILE A 8 -30.31 -69.13 -73.56
CA ILE A 8 -29.43 -69.22 -72.40
C ILE A 8 -28.64 -67.90 -72.22
N LYS A 9 -28.26 -67.26 -73.31
CA LYS A 9 -27.53 -66.00 -73.28
C LYS A 9 -28.45 -64.83 -72.83
N SER A 10 -29.72 -64.85 -73.22
CA SER A 10 -30.68 -63.84 -72.76
C SER A 10 -31.06 -63.98 -71.27
N ASP A 11 -31.17 -65.24 -70.77
CA ASP A 11 -31.44 -65.51 -69.36
C ASP A 11 -30.27 -65.12 -68.45
N ILE A 12 -29.04 -65.39 -68.91
CA ILE A 12 -27.84 -64.94 -68.19
C ILE A 12 -27.74 -63.42 -68.17
N LEU A 13 -27.97 -62.74 -69.27
CA LEU A 13 -27.98 -61.32 -69.35
C LEU A 13 -29.07 -60.69 -68.50
N LEU A 14 -30.24 -61.30 -68.42
CA LEU A 14 -31.34 -60.86 -67.56
C LEU A 14 -30.97 -60.97 -66.06
N ARG A 15 -30.36 -62.12 -65.66
CA ARG A 15 -29.88 -62.30 -64.29
C ARG A 15 -28.76 -61.36 -63.93
N VAL A 16 -27.84 -61.10 -64.82
CA VAL A 16 -26.78 -60.14 -64.62
C VAL A 16 -27.33 -58.71 -64.49
N ARG A 17 -28.30 -58.31 -65.32
CA ARG A 17 -29.00 -57.05 -65.20
C ARG A 17 -29.76 -56.90 -63.89
N LEU A 18 -30.45 -57.97 -63.48
CA LEU A 18 -31.15 -58.01 -62.17
C LEU A 18 -30.17 -57.88 -61.00
N LEU A 19 -29.03 -58.56 -61.05
CA LEU A 19 -27.97 -58.39 -60.06
C LEU A 19 -27.40 -56.97 -60.06
N TYR A 20 -27.16 -56.35 -61.22
CA TYR A 20 -26.72 -54.98 -61.34
C TYR A 20 -27.70 -53.98 -60.74
N VAL A 21 -29.00 -54.13 -61.05
CA VAL A 21 -30.05 -53.30 -60.45
C VAL A 21 -30.13 -53.50 -58.94
N LEU A 22 -29.95 -54.71 -58.44
CA LEU A 22 -29.93 -55.02 -57.02
C LEU A 22 -28.73 -54.37 -56.30
N PHE A 23 -27.55 -54.37 -56.94
CA PHE A 23 -26.38 -53.68 -56.40
C PHE A 23 -26.52 -52.14 -56.38
N ILE A 24 -27.11 -51.58 -57.44
CA ILE A 24 -27.40 -50.16 -57.54
C ILE A 24 -28.41 -49.75 -56.45
N LEU A 25 -29.47 -50.55 -56.26
CA LEU A 25 -30.47 -50.30 -55.20
C LEU A 25 -29.84 -50.43 -53.80
N ALA A 26 -29.02 -51.43 -53.57
CA ALA A 26 -28.30 -51.59 -52.31
C ALA A 26 -27.35 -50.40 -52.05
N GLY A 27 -26.61 -49.97 -53.05
CA GLY A 27 -25.76 -48.77 -52.99
C GLY A 27 -26.55 -47.48 -52.73
N ALA A 28 -27.72 -47.32 -53.37
CA ALA A 28 -28.60 -46.20 -53.15
C ALA A 28 -29.18 -46.18 -51.72
N VAL A 29 -29.55 -47.35 -51.19
CA VAL A 29 -30.03 -47.47 -49.78
C VAL A 29 -28.90 -47.12 -48.81
N VAL A 30 -27.70 -47.58 -49.01
CA VAL A 30 -26.56 -47.23 -48.17
C VAL A 30 -26.27 -45.71 -48.26
N PHE A 31 -26.27 -45.17 -49.48
CA PHE A 31 -26.06 -43.76 -49.71
C PHE A 31 -27.15 -42.86 -49.04
N LEU A 32 -28.40 -43.20 -49.22
CA LEU A 32 -29.51 -42.51 -48.58
C LEU A 32 -29.48 -42.64 -47.06
N ARG A 33 -29.06 -43.79 -46.56
CA ARG A 33 -28.88 -44.01 -45.10
C ARG A 33 -27.73 -43.12 -44.55
N LEU A 34 -26.63 -43.06 -45.27
CA LEU A 34 -25.51 -42.16 -44.90
C LEU A 34 -25.91 -40.69 -44.94
N LEU A 35 -26.66 -40.27 -45.98
CA LEU A 35 -27.17 -38.93 -46.11
C LEU A 35 -28.17 -38.59 -45.01
N TRP A 36 -29.06 -39.55 -44.67
CA TRP A 36 -30.02 -39.40 -43.59
C TRP A 36 -29.31 -39.27 -42.23
N VAL A 37 -28.28 -40.07 -41.96
CA VAL A 37 -27.46 -39.98 -40.75
C VAL A 37 -26.73 -38.66 -40.66
N GLN A 38 -26.18 -38.19 -41.79
CA GLN A 38 -25.47 -36.88 -41.80
C GLN A 38 -26.34 -35.66 -41.67
N LEU A 39 -27.57 -35.72 -42.27
CA LEU A 39 -28.42 -34.52 -42.33
C LEU A 39 -29.51 -34.46 -41.24
N PHE A 40 -29.93 -35.61 -40.71
CA PHE A 40 -31.14 -35.71 -39.85
C PHE A 40 -30.92 -36.36 -38.50
N SER A 41 -29.79 -37.03 -38.25
CA SER A 41 -29.60 -37.60 -36.93
C SER A 41 -28.88 -36.63 -35.99
N GLY A 42 -29.65 -35.98 -35.12
CA GLY A 42 -29.14 -35.19 -33.99
C GLY A 42 -28.23 -36.01 -33.04
N GLU A 43 -28.35 -37.36 -33.07
CA GLU A 43 -27.48 -38.26 -32.31
C GLU A 43 -26.01 -38.23 -32.76
N VAL A 44 -25.74 -38.00 -34.04
CA VAL A 44 -24.32 -37.91 -34.51
C VAL A 44 -23.68 -36.59 -34.01
N ALA A 45 -24.41 -35.51 -34.09
CA ALA A 45 -23.96 -34.21 -33.54
C ALA A 45 -23.84 -34.29 -32.01
N TYR A 46 -24.80 -34.90 -31.32
CA TYR A 46 -24.78 -35.13 -29.88
C TYR A 46 -23.63 -36.05 -29.45
N ASN A 47 -23.43 -37.16 -30.16
CA ASN A 47 -22.32 -38.07 -29.86
C ASN A 47 -20.96 -37.48 -30.22
N ALA A 48 -20.86 -36.71 -31.28
CA ALA A 48 -19.62 -36.00 -31.64
C ALA A 48 -19.28 -34.93 -30.58
N ALA A 49 -20.24 -34.14 -30.14
CA ALA A 49 -20.07 -33.18 -29.04
C ALA A 49 -19.70 -33.88 -27.72
N ARG A 50 -20.35 -35.04 -27.43
CA ARG A 50 -20.09 -35.84 -26.24
C ARG A 50 -18.71 -36.51 -26.28
N LEU A 51 -18.23 -36.96 -27.44
CA LEU A 51 -16.87 -37.43 -27.63
C LEU A 51 -15.85 -36.29 -27.52
N SER A 52 -16.11 -35.18 -28.15
CA SER A 52 -15.28 -33.98 -28.05
C SER A 52 -15.09 -33.56 -26.59
N ASN A 53 -16.19 -33.44 -25.84
CA ASN A 53 -16.14 -33.08 -24.41
C ASN A 53 -15.47 -34.16 -23.51
N ARG A 54 -15.35 -35.42 -23.99
CA ARG A 54 -14.61 -36.48 -23.28
C ARG A 54 -13.13 -36.49 -23.60
N ILE A 55 -12.76 -35.97 -24.78
CA ILE A 55 -11.38 -35.96 -25.26
C ILE A 55 -10.71 -34.63 -24.94
N PHE A 56 -11.43 -33.54 -25.04
CA PHE A 56 -10.91 -32.21 -24.78
C PHE A 56 -11.54 -31.64 -23.50
N THR A 57 -10.72 -31.05 -22.67
CA THR A 57 -11.14 -30.34 -21.45
C THR A 57 -10.51 -28.96 -21.47
N GLU A 58 -11.33 -27.95 -21.32
CA GLU A 58 -10.83 -26.58 -21.10
C GLU A 58 -10.35 -26.47 -19.66
N GLU A 59 -9.14 -25.97 -19.50
CA GLU A 59 -8.55 -25.61 -18.21
C GLU A 59 -8.36 -24.11 -18.19
N VAL A 60 -8.95 -23.45 -17.20
CA VAL A 60 -8.70 -22.05 -16.95
C VAL A 60 -7.27 -21.91 -16.40
N ILE A 61 -6.48 -21.05 -17.03
CA ILE A 61 -5.16 -20.65 -16.51
C ILE A 61 -5.40 -19.32 -15.77
N PRO A 62 -5.36 -19.31 -14.44
CA PRO A 62 -5.65 -18.10 -13.70
C PRO A 62 -4.58 -17.04 -13.98
N ALA A 63 -5.01 -15.79 -14.20
CA ALA A 63 -4.15 -14.63 -14.25
C ALA A 63 -3.59 -14.35 -12.86
N ARG A 64 -2.35 -13.91 -12.78
CA ARG A 64 -1.76 -13.46 -11.52
C ARG A 64 -2.32 -12.10 -11.16
N ARG A 65 -2.82 -11.95 -9.93
CA ARG A 65 -3.29 -10.67 -9.44
C ARG A 65 -2.11 -9.73 -9.20
N GLY A 66 -2.18 -8.50 -9.74
CA GLY A 66 -1.18 -7.47 -9.58
C GLY A 66 -0.93 -7.10 -8.12
N ALA A 67 0.25 -6.62 -7.82
CA ALA A 67 0.64 -6.16 -6.48
C ALA A 67 0.10 -4.75 -6.20
N ILE A 68 -0.03 -4.41 -4.91
CA ILE A 68 -0.16 -3.02 -4.47
C ILE A 68 1.16 -2.66 -3.82
N LEU A 69 1.79 -1.60 -4.29
CA LEU A 69 3.13 -1.18 -3.92
C LEU A 69 3.13 0.22 -3.29
N SER A 70 4.09 0.49 -2.42
CA SER A 70 4.40 1.83 -1.94
C SER A 70 5.01 2.69 -3.06
N ARG A 71 5.26 3.98 -2.79
CA ARG A 71 5.95 4.88 -3.73
C ARG A 71 7.36 4.42 -4.10
N ASP A 72 8.01 3.68 -3.23
CA ASP A 72 9.38 3.19 -3.37
C ASP A 72 9.44 1.73 -3.83
N GLY A 73 8.28 1.14 -4.15
CA GLY A 73 8.15 -0.23 -4.66
C GLY A 73 8.08 -1.31 -3.59
N GLU A 74 7.94 -0.95 -2.31
CA GLU A 74 7.73 -1.96 -1.25
C GLU A 74 6.34 -2.60 -1.35
N PRO A 75 6.23 -3.92 -1.19
CA PRO A 75 4.96 -4.61 -1.30
C PRO A 75 4.03 -4.31 -0.12
N LEU A 76 2.84 -3.80 -0.43
CA LEU A 76 1.74 -3.57 0.51
C LEU A 76 0.72 -4.70 0.48
N ALA A 77 0.45 -5.22 -0.72
CA ALA A 77 -0.36 -6.41 -0.93
C ALA A 77 0.19 -7.18 -2.14
N VAL A 78 0.50 -8.46 -1.94
CA VAL A 78 1.02 -9.35 -2.99
C VAL A 78 0.29 -10.67 -2.98
N SER A 79 0.20 -11.32 -4.14
CA SER A 79 -0.38 -12.65 -4.28
C SER A 79 0.71 -13.70 -4.26
N ILE A 80 0.54 -14.69 -3.41
CA ILE A 80 1.45 -15.82 -3.28
C ILE A 80 0.75 -17.07 -3.79
N PHE A 81 1.40 -17.79 -4.72
CA PHE A 81 0.91 -19.07 -5.16
C PHE A 81 1.12 -20.14 -4.07
N ARG A 82 0.07 -20.92 -3.83
CA ARG A 82 0.13 -22.09 -2.97
C ARG A 82 0.07 -23.36 -3.81
N TYR A 83 0.73 -24.38 -3.34
CA TYR A 83 0.83 -25.68 -4.00
C TYR A 83 0.28 -26.76 -3.10
N GLN A 84 -0.46 -27.71 -3.70
CA GLN A 84 -0.91 -28.93 -3.05
C GLN A 84 -0.55 -30.12 -3.94
N ALA A 85 -0.05 -31.17 -3.35
CA ALA A 85 0.15 -32.43 -4.04
C ALA A 85 -1.00 -33.37 -3.74
N ALA A 86 -1.53 -34.02 -4.78
CA ALA A 86 -2.55 -35.04 -4.65
C ALA A 86 -2.12 -36.29 -5.42
N PHE A 87 -2.42 -37.45 -4.86
CA PHE A 87 -2.23 -38.75 -5.52
C PHE A 87 -3.54 -39.27 -6.04
N ASP A 88 -3.48 -39.80 -7.30
CA ASP A 88 -4.47 -40.72 -7.83
C ASP A 88 -4.00 -42.15 -7.53
N PHE A 89 -4.42 -42.71 -6.42
CA PHE A 89 -4.04 -44.06 -5.99
C PHE A 89 -4.58 -45.18 -6.91
N ALA A 90 -5.52 -44.89 -7.81
CA ALA A 90 -6.04 -45.78 -8.81
C ALA A 90 -5.17 -45.80 -10.11
N SER A 91 -4.24 -44.88 -10.25
CA SER A 91 -3.35 -44.79 -11.40
C SER A 91 -2.42 -46.00 -11.52
N ASP A 92 -2.10 -46.39 -12.74
CA ASP A 92 -1.23 -47.54 -13.01
C ASP A 92 0.20 -47.33 -12.44
N GLY A 93 0.67 -46.07 -12.36
CA GLY A 93 1.96 -45.74 -11.78
C GLY A 93 2.08 -45.99 -10.28
N LEU A 94 0.97 -45.87 -9.53
CA LEU A 94 0.90 -46.18 -8.10
C LEU A 94 0.37 -47.61 -7.83
N ALA A 95 0.01 -48.37 -8.86
CA ALA A 95 -0.49 -49.76 -8.75
C ALA A 95 0.61 -50.77 -8.49
N ASP A 96 1.88 -50.51 -8.82
CA ASP A 96 3.02 -51.38 -8.52
C ASP A 96 3.24 -51.45 -7.01
N THR A 97 2.79 -52.56 -6.43
CA THR A 97 2.74 -52.76 -4.98
C THR A 97 4.11 -52.85 -4.31
N LYS A 98 5.14 -53.38 -5.00
CA LYS A 98 6.46 -53.49 -4.39
C LYS A 98 7.15 -52.16 -4.33
N ARG A 99 7.23 -51.45 -5.43
CA ARG A 99 7.87 -50.14 -5.55
C ARG A 99 7.14 -49.07 -4.74
N PHE A 100 5.77 -49.09 -4.74
CA PHE A 100 4.99 -48.20 -3.92
C PHE A 100 5.26 -48.39 -2.42
N ARG A 101 5.33 -49.65 -1.91
CA ARG A 101 5.60 -49.89 -0.51
C ARG A 101 6.99 -49.40 -0.08
N GLU A 102 8.02 -49.68 -0.88
CA GLU A 102 9.38 -49.22 -0.58
C GLU A 102 9.52 -47.71 -0.55
N GLN A 103 8.85 -47.01 -1.47
CA GLN A 103 8.95 -45.57 -1.59
C GLN A 103 7.94 -44.81 -0.69
N SER A 104 6.76 -45.37 -0.42
CA SER A 104 5.77 -44.76 0.46
C SER A 104 6.25 -44.72 1.92
N ASP A 105 6.98 -45.73 2.40
CA ASP A 105 7.56 -45.72 3.75
C ASP A 105 8.69 -44.67 3.85
N SER A 106 9.44 -44.45 2.80
CA SER A 106 10.46 -43.39 2.74
C SER A 106 9.81 -42.01 2.68
N LEU A 107 8.78 -41.84 1.83
CA LEU A 107 8.01 -40.59 1.77
C LEU A 107 7.35 -40.26 3.11
N ALA A 108 6.76 -41.27 3.77
CA ALA A 108 6.10 -41.11 5.09
C ALA A 108 7.07 -40.57 6.15
N ARG A 109 8.33 -41.07 6.19
CA ARG A 109 9.36 -40.55 7.09
C ARG A 109 9.74 -39.11 6.79
N LEU A 110 9.90 -38.78 5.50
CA LEU A 110 10.27 -37.41 5.10
C LEU A 110 9.16 -36.39 5.34
N LEU A 111 7.89 -36.73 5.05
CA LEU A 111 6.76 -35.87 5.32
C LEU A 111 6.54 -35.66 6.82
N SER A 112 6.67 -36.74 7.62
CA SER A 112 6.60 -36.66 9.08
C SER A 112 7.68 -35.72 9.64
N ALA A 113 8.91 -35.81 9.16
CA ALA A 113 10.00 -34.94 9.58
C ALA A 113 9.79 -33.48 9.16
N TYR A 114 9.19 -33.25 8.00
CA TYR A 114 8.96 -31.92 7.45
C TYR A 114 7.77 -31.20 8.10
N PHE A 115 6.58 -31.83 8.08
CA PHE A 115 5.34 -31.20 8.55
C PHE A 115 5.14 -31.33 10.07
N LYS A 116 5.64 -32.38 10.69
CA LYS A 116 5.52 -32.67 12.13
C LYS A 116 4.07 -32.74 12.65
N ASP A 117 3.12 -33.00 11.74
CA ASP A 117 1.68 -33.11 12.03
C ASP A 117 1.26 -34.54 12.36
N ARG A 118 1.97 -35.53 11.78
CA ARG A 118 1.71 -36.97 11.91
C ARG A 118 3.03 -37.72 12.04
N SER A 119 2.99 -38.86 12.71
CA SER A 119 4.11 -39.79 12.74
C SER A 119 4.33 -40.47 11.39
N ALA A 120 5.55 -40.95 11.14
CA ALA A 120 5.87 -41.73 9.92
C ALA A 120 4.97 -42.96 9.77
N ALA A 121 4.61 -43.63 10.90
CA ALA A 121 3.70 -44.77 10.89
C ALA A 121 2.27 -44.40 10.47
N GLU A 122 1.78 -43.25 10.88
CA GLU A 122 0.45 -42.76 10.49
C GLU A 122 0.40 -42.37 9.02
N TYR A 123 1.43 -41.69 8.49
CA TYR A 123 1.52 -41.43 7.06
C TYR A 123 1.58 -42.73 6.24
N ALA A 124 2.39 -43.69 6.65
CA ALA A 124 2.49 -44.99 5.96
C ALA A 124 1.15 -45.74 6.01
N ARG A 125 0.42 -45.72 7.12
CA ARG A 125 -0.92 -46.30 7.22
C ARG A 125 -1.89 -45.57 6.29
N PHE A 126 -1.92 -44.25 6.29
CA PHE A 126 -2.75 -43.46 5.41
C PHE A 126 -2.51 -43.81 3.92
N PHE A 127 -1.29 -43.90 3.45
CA PHE A 127 -1.00 -44.25 2.08
C PHE A 127 -1.46 -45.66 1.71
N ARG A 128 -1.26 -46.64 2.60
CA ARG A 128 -1.69 -48.04 2.38
C ARG A 128 -3.22 -48.16 2.38
N GLU A 129 -3.91 -47.49 3.28
CA GLU A 129 -5.37 -47.46 3.32
C GLU A 129 -5.96 -46.87 2.03
N LYS A 130 -5.43 -45.71 1.59
CA LYS A 130 -5.91 -45.05 0.38
C LYS A 130 -5.64 -45.88 -0.88
N GLN A 131 -4.48 -46.51 -0.96
CA GLN A 131 -4.17 -47.43 -2.07
C GLN A 131 -5.10 -48.66 -2.06
N SER A 132 -5.30 -49.29 -0.89
CA SER A 132 -6.21 -50.42 -0.76
C SER A 132 -7.62 -50.06 -1.13
N HIS A 133 -8.11 -48.90 -0.66
CA HIS A 133 -9.43 -48.42 -0.98
C HIS A 133 -9.60 -48.17 -2.50
N ALA A 134 -8.64 -47.51 -3.14
CA ALA A 134 -8.68 -47.25 -4.58
C ALA A 134 -8.64 -48.53 -5.43
N ARG A 135 -8.04 -49.63 -4.91
CA ARG A 135 -7.99 -50.93 -5.59
C ARG A 135 -9.28 -51.72 -5.42
N ASN A 136 -9.96 -51.57 -4.30
CA ASN A 136 -11.14 -52.40 -3.96
C ASN A 136 -12.47 -51.73 -4.32
N ASN A 137 -12.49 -50.39 -4.46
CA ASN A 137 -13.68 -49.67 -4.83
C ASN A 137 -13.73 -49.41 -6.33
N TYR A 138 -14.67 -50.08 -6.97
CA TYR A 138 -15.04 -49.82 -8.34
C TYR A 138 -16.32 -48.96 -8.34
N ARG A 139 -16.26 -47.84 -9.03
CA ARG A 139 -17.47 -47.06 -9.27
C ARG A 139 -18.17 -47.57 -10.50
N LEU A 140 -19.43 -48.02 -10.37
CA LEU A 140 -20.31 -48.37 -11.49
C LEU A 140 -20.66 -47.05 -12.20
N THR A 141 -20.17 -46.85 -13.42
CA THR A 141 -20.32 -45.54 -14.08
C THR A 141 -21.22 -45.57 -15.32
N ASN A 142 -21.46 -46.70 -15.92
CA ASN A 142 -22.39 -46.82 -17.07
C ASN A 142 -23.09 -48.16 -17.05
N GLU A 143 -24.41 -48.09 -16.92
CA GLU A 143 -25.28 -49.18 -17.25
C GLU A 143 -25.47 -49.16 -18.78
N ARG A 144 -25.00 -50.18 -19.51
CA ARG A 144 -25.25 -50.35 -20.94
C ARG A 144 -26.05 -51.60 -21.17
N ASP A 145 -27.18 -51.44 -21.78
CA ASP A 145 -27.89 -52.60 -22.36
C ASP A 145 -27.18 -52.99 -23.67
N THR A 146 -26.47 -54.07 -23.63
CA THR A 146 -25.81 -54.63 -24.84
C THR A 146 -26.71 -55.72 -25.39
N THR A 147 -27.28 -55.51 -26.56
CA THR A 147 -28.11 -56.47 -27.24
C THR A 147 -27.27 -57.25 -28.25
N TYR A 148 -27.23 -58.50 -28.10
CA TYR A 148 -26.56 -59.41 -29.04
C TYR A 148 -27.51 -60.48 -29.53
N TYR A 149 -27.23 -61.04 -30.72
CA TYR A 149 -28.03 -62.14 -31.26
C TYR A 149 -27.77 -63.41 -30.48
N ARG A 150 -28.85 -64.12 -30.14
CA ARG A 150 -28.82 -65.35 -29.34
C ARG A 150 -28.07 -66.47 -30.05
N SER A 151 -28.11 -66.51 -31.39
CA SER A 151 -27.46 -67.54 -32.20
C SER A 151 -26.37 -66.99 -33.10
N GLU A 152 -25.31 -67.77 -33.29
CA GLU A 152 -24.22 -67.48 -34.25
C GLU A 152 -24.57 -68.02 -35.63
N GLY A 153 -24.53 -67.22 -36.67
CA GLY A 153 -24.76 -67.54 -38.06
C GLY A 153 -26.04 -66.95 -38.66
N LEU A 154 -25.95 -66.54 -39.92
CA LEU A 154 -27.00 -65.75 -40.60
C LEU A 154 -28.38 -66.47 -40.64
N PHE A 155 -28.35 -67.81 -40.83
CA PHE A 155 -29.58 -68.56 -40.90
C PHE A 155 -30.23 -68.76 -39.52
N ALA A 156 -29.46 -69.03 -38.51
CA ALA A 156 -29.92 -69.12 -37.13
C ALA A 156 -30.49 -67.79 -36.62
N ARG A 157 -29.86 -66.68 -36.93
CA ARG A 157 -30.32 -65.31 -36.63
C ARG A 157 -31.67 -64.99 -37.30
N LEU A 158 -31.88 -65.46 -38.52
CA LEU A 158 -33.13 -65.27 -39.25
C LEU A 158 -34.29 -66.09 -38.61
N VAL A 159 -34.00 -67.31 -38.13
CA VAL A 159 -34.95 -68.16 -37.45
C VAL A 159 -35.33 -67.59 -36.09
N ASP A 160 -34.36 -67.10 -35.32
CA ASP A 160 -34.63 -66.42 -34.02
C ASP A 160 -35.39 -65.12 -34.20
N TRP A 161 -35.15 -64.37 -35.28
CA TRP A 161 -35.90 -63.18 -35.65
C TRP A 161 -37.35 -63.48 -35.98
N ILE A 162 -37.62 -64.59 -36.72
CA ILE A 162 -38.96 -65.02 -37.03
C ILE A 162 -39.71 -65.47 -35.78
N ARG A 163 -39.03 -66.02 -34.78
CA ARG A 163 -39.65 -66.49 -33.52
C ARG A 163 -39.80 -65.34 -32.49
N GLY A 164 -39.34 -64.14 -32.77
CA GLY A 164 -39.41 -63.03 -31.84
C GLY A 164 -38.41 -63.07 -30.67
N GLU A 165 -37.42 -64.02 -30.74
CA GLU A 165 -36.41 -64.23 -29.69
C GLU A 165 -35.01 -63.90 -30.20
N ALA A 166 -34.92 -63.05 -31.20
CA ALA A 166 -33.68 -62.81 -31.95
C ALA A 166 -32.55 -62.19 -31.14
N THR A 167 -32.85 -61.46 -30.06
CA THR A 167 -31.85 -60.71 -29.32
C THR A 167 -32.00 -60.93 -27.82
N VAL A 168 -30.87 -61.04 -27.16
CA VAL A 168 -30.73 -61.02 -25.69
C VAL A 168 -30.12 -59.71 -25.30
N THR A 169 -30.79 -58.96 -24.43
CA THR A 169 -30.27 -57.74 -23.85
C THR A 169 -29.67 -58.08 -22.51
N GLU A 170 -28.37 -57.91 -22.40
CA GLU A 170 -27.62 -58.11 -21.15
C GLU A 170 -27.18 -56.76 -20.65
N ARG A 171 -27.40 -56.48 -19.38
CA ARG A 171 -26.84 -55.30 -18.74
C ARG A 171 -25.39 -55.49 -18.41
N ILE A 172 -24.54 -54.75 -19.10
CA ILE A 172 -23.12 -54.73 -18.82
C ILE A 172 -22.81 -53.47 -17.99
N TYR A 173 -22.19 -53.69 -16.84
CA TYR A 173 -21.71 -52.64 -16.00
C TYR A 173 -20.22 -52.38 -16.28
N ASP A 174 -19.92 -51.19 -16.79
CA ASP A 174 -18.53 -50.73 -16.89
C ASP A 174 -18.04 -50.36 -15.49
N THR A 175 -17.16 -51.12 -14.93
CA THR A 175 -16.46 -50.83 -13.69
C THR A 175 -15.26 -49.90 -13.97
N ILE A 176 -15.35 -48.64 -13.51
CA ILE A 176 -14.21 -47.71 -13.59
C ILE A 176 -13.62 -47.61 -12.20
N ARG A 177 -12.29 -47.73 -12.11
CA ARG A 177 -11.54 -47.44 -10.86
C ARG A 177 -11.85 -46.02 -10.42
N ASP A 178 -11.99 -45.79 -9.11
CA ASP A 178 -12.23 -44.48 -8.55
C ASP A 178 -10.92 -43.67 -8.57
N HIS A 179 -10.80 -42.78 -9.54
CA HIS A 179 -9.67 -41.86 -9.72
C HIS A 179 -9.80 -40.61 -8.85
N THR A 180 -10.30 -40.75 -7.62
CA THR A 180 -10.38 -39.64 -6.69
C THR A 180 -9.00 -39.14 -6.26
N LEU A 181 -8.73 -37.87 -6.45
CA LEU A 181 -7.49 -37.25 -6.02
C LEU A 181 -7.50 -37.06 -4.50
N VAL A 182 -6.47 -37.58 -3.84
CA VAL A 182 -6.28 -37.48 -2.39
C VAL A 182 -5.11 -36.55 -2.08
N ASN A 183 -5.37 -35.48 -1.36
CA ASN A 183 -4.33 -34.56 -0.94
C ASN A 183 -3.31 -35.23 -0.02
N ILE A 184 -2.04 -35.00 -0.30
CA ILE A 184 -0.91 -35.61 0.40
C ILE A 184 -0.33 -34.67 1.46
N PHE A 185 -0.31 -33.36 1.19
CA PHE A 185 0.14 -32.39 2.17
C PHE A 185 -0.97 -32.06 3.16
N PRO A 186 -0.67 -31.93 4.47
CA PRO A 186 -1.66 -31.56 5.47
C PRO A 186 -2.13 -30.10 5.33
N ARG A 187 -1.33 -29.27 4.69
CA ARG A 187 -1.60 -27.88 4.33
C ARG A 187 -1.05 -27.54 2.96
N GLU A 188 -1.52 -26.45 2.41
CA GLU A 188 -0.91 -25.87 1.22
C GLU A 188 0.49 -25.34 1.54
N VAL A 189 1.41 -25.39 0.58
CA VAL A 189 2.81 -25.00 0.73
C VAL A 189 3.17 -23.91 -0.27
N ASP A 190 4.16 -23.09 0.05
CA ASP A 190 4.68 -22.08 -0.87
C ASP A 190 5.62 -22.68 -1.93
N TYR A 191 6.12 -21.84 -2.84
CA TYR A 191 6.97 -22.29 -3.93
C TYR A 191 8.30 -22.90 -3.45
N ALA A 192 8.92 -22.32 -2.42
CA ALA A 192 10.20 -22.82 -1.90
C ALA A 192 10.05 -24.18 -1.19
N GLU A 193 9.00 -24.32 -0.39
CA GLU A 193 8.60 -25.57 0.23
C GLU A 193 8.29 -26.63 -0.84
N TRP A 194 7.52 -26.26 -1.89
CA TRP A 194 7.19 -27.14 -2.99
C TRP A 194 8.43 -27.61 -3.75
N GLN A 195 9.40 -26.73 -4.05
CA GLN A 195 10.66 -27.11 -4.69
C GLN A 195 11.46 -28.15 -3.88
N THR A 196 11.33 -28.11 -2.57
CA THR A 196 11.94 -29.09 -1.67
C THR A 196 11.16 -30.40 -1.69
N LEU A 197 9.85 -30.34 -1.49
CA LEU A 197 8.98 -31.50 -1.37
C LEU A 197 8.88 -32.30 -2.68
N ARG A 198 8.87 -31.63 -3.85
CA ARG A 198 8.83 -32.32 -5.16
C ARG A 198 10.02 -33.24 -5.43
N ARG A 199 11.11 -33.15 -4.67
CA ARG A 199 12.27 -34.02 -4.78
C ARG A 199 12.11 -35.31 -3.98
N TYR A 200 11.08 -35.43 -3.14
CA TYR A 200 10.87 -36.62 -2.32
C TYR A 200 10.41 -37.81 -3.16
N PRO A 201 10.65 -39.05 -2.70
CA PRO A 201 10.18 -40.28 -3.38
C PRO A 201 8.68 -40.21 -3.63
N LEU A 202 8.22 -40.77 -4.75
CA LEU A 202 6.86 -40.68 -5.30
C LEU A 202 6.41 -39.25 -5.72
N LEU A 203 6.90 -38.21 -5.06
CA LEU A 203 6.60 -36.81 -5.43
C LEU A 203 7.47 -36.34 -6.60
N ASN A 204 8.61 -36.99 -6.86
CA ASN A 204 9.49 -36.70 -7.99
C ASN A 204 9.08 -37.43 -9.30
N TRP A 205 7.95 -38.12 -9.32
CA TRP A 205 7.47 -38.90 -10.45
C TRP A 205 6.26 -38.25 -11.13
N ASN A 206 6.19 -38.46 -12.46
CA ASN A 206 5.05 -37.96 -13.24
C ASN A 206 3.90 -38.98 -13.34
N MET A 207 3.94 -40.05 -12.58
CA MET A 207 2.97 -41.14 -12.70
C MET A 207 1.99 -41.17 -11.52
N GLY A 208 0.77 -40.71 -11.76
CA GLY A 208 -0.32 -40.76 -10.79
C GLY A 208 -0.30 -39.64 -9.73
N MET A 209 0.64 -38.74 -9.86
CA MET A 209 0.71 -37.57 -9.03
C MET A 209 0.21 -36.34 -9.79
N VAL A 210 -0.68 -35.58 -9.18
CA VAL A 210 -1.18 -34.32 -9.70
C VAL A 210 -0.75 -33.23 -8.73
N TYR A 211 0.15 -32.35 -9.19
CA TYR A 211 0.34 -31.09 -8.51
C TYR A 211 -0.82 -30.17 -8.89
N ARG A 212 -1.52 -29.69 -7.89
CA ARG A 212 -2.46 -28.61 -8.07
C ARG A 212 -1.77 -27.33 -7.65
N LEU A 213 -1.67 -26.40 -8.59
CA LEU A 213 -1.63 -25.00 -8.22
C LEU A 213 -2.97 -24.77 -7.51
N VAL A 214 -2.94 -24.51 -6.23
CA VAL A 214 -4.17 -24.17 -5.53
C VAL A 214 -4.50 -22.75 -5.95
N GLU A 215 -5.61 -22.59 -6.64
CA GLU A 215 -6.14 -21.30 -7.10
C GLU A 215 -6.53 -20.35 -5.95
N ARG A 216 -5.99 -20.54 -4.77
CA ARG A 216 -6.04 -19.54 -3.72
C ARG A 216 -4.93 -18.55 -3.99
N ASP A 217 -5.32 -17.47 -4.60
CA ASP A 217 -4.62 -16.21 -4.56
C ASP A 217 -4.57 -15.75 -3.08
N ASP A 218 -3.65 -16.36 -2.33
CA ASP A 218 -3.39 -15.98 -0.95
C ASP A 218 -2.78 -14.59 -0.97
N ARG A 219 -3.68 -13.61 -0.79
CA ARG A 219 -3.28 -12.22 -0.72
C ARG A 219 -2.59 -11.96 0.61
N VAL A 220 -1.29 -11.69 0.55
CA VAL A 220 -0.46 -11.41 1.72
C VAL A 220 -0.23 -9.91 1.82
N TYR A 221 -0.27 -9.40 3.03
CA TYR A 221 -0.07 -8.00 3.37
C TYR A 221 1.18 -7.88 4.26
N PRO A 222 2.38 -7.72 3.64
CA PRO A 222 3.65 -7.77 4.37
C PRO A 222 3.77 -6.72 5.47
N GLN A 223 3.14 -5.56 5.27
CA GLN A 223 3.14 -4.45 6.24
C GLN A 223 2.10 -4.63 7.38
N GLY A 224 1.46 -5.79 7.46
CA GLY A 224 0.51 -6.12 8.52
C GLY A 224 -0.69 -5.20 8.59
N GLY A 225 -0.82 -4.45 9.70
CA GLY A 225 -1.93 -3.53 9.93
C GLY A 225 -1.77 -2.11 9.37
N LEU A 226 -0.58 -1.75 8.84
CA LEU A 226 -0.30 -0.41 8.33
C LEU A 226 -1.10 -0.12 7.06
N ALA A 227 -1.79 1.02 7.04
CA ALA A 227 -2.65 1.46 5.94
C ALA A 227 -3.67 0.40 5.48
N ARG A 228 -3.97 -0.57 6.34
CA ARG A 228 -4.76 -1.75 6.00
C ARG A 228 -6.15 -1.41 5.44
N ARG A 229 -6.78 -0.37 5.99
CA ARG A 229 -8.09 0.09 5.53
C ARG A 229 -8.03 0.83 4.20
N THR A 230 -6.92 1.51 3.95
CA THR A 230 -6.66 2.22 2.68
C THR A 230 -6.31 1.23 1.58
N ILE A 231 -5.45 0.25 1.86
CA ILE A 231 -5.11 -0.83 0.92
C ILE A 231 -6.36 -1.66 0.60
N GLY A 232 -7.11 -2.04 1.62
CA GLY A 232 -8.31 -2.84 1.48
C GLY A 232 -8.07 -4.34 1.70
N ASP A 233 -9.12 -5.10 1.47
CA ASP A 233 -9.09 -6.55 1.52
C ASP A 233 -9.64 -7.12 0.21
N LYS A 234 -9.05 -8.20 -0.28
CA LYS A 234 -9.64 -9.01 -1.33
C LYS A 234 -10.87 -9.69 -0.75
N GLY A 235 -12.01 -8.99 -0.79
CA GLY A 235 -13.26 -9.52 -0.25
C GLY A 235 -13.59 -10.87 -0.87
N TYR A 236 -13.78 -11.89 -0.04
CA TYR A 236 -14.40 -13.15 -0.47
C TYR A 236 -15.83 -12.83 -0.93
N ILE A 237 -16.05 -12.88 -2.23
CA ILE A 237 -17.41 -12.97 -2.76
C ILE A 237 -17.96 -14.30 -2.26
N GLY A 238 -18.88 -14.27 -1.29
CA GLY A 238 -19.75 -15.39 -1.02
C GLY A 238 -19.56 -16.23 0.23
N ARG A 239 -18.91 -15.74 1.31
CA ARG A 239 -19.15 -16.33 2.63
C ARG A 239 -20.14 -15.47 3.41
N PRO A 240 -21.36 -15.98 3.70
CA PRO A 240 -22.21 -15.35 4.70
C PRO A 240 -21.50 -15.41 6.06
N ASP A 241 -21.68 -14.38 6.89
CA ASP A 241 -21.35 -14.45 8.31
C ASP A 241 -22.25 -15.47 9.01
N ASP A 242 -21.98 -15.76 10.30
CA ASP A 242 -22.78 -16.68 11.11
C ASP A 242 -24.25 -16.29 11.23
N SER A 243 -24.65 -15.10 10.76
CA SER A 243 -26.03 -14.61 10.69
C SER A 243 -26.63 -14.73 9.28
N GLY A 244 -25.93 -15.30 8.32
CA GLY A 244 -26.38 -15.44 6.92
C GLY A 244 -26.27 -14.14 6.10
N LYS A 245 -25.67 -13.09 6.64
CA LYS A 245 -25.49 -11.82 5.96
C LYS A 245 -24.15 -11.83 5.23
N THR A 246 -24.18 -11.68 3.92
CA THR A 246 -22.96 -11.56 3.12
C THR A 246 -22.22 -10.31 3.54
N LEU A 247 -21.08 -10.47 4.25
CA LEU A 247 -20.20 -9.38 4.59
C LEU A 247 -19.44 -8.96 3.32
N PHE A 248 -20.00 -8.00 2.62
CA PHE A 248 -19.28 -7.32 1.55
C PHE A 248 -18.31 -6.32 2.18
N GLY A 249 -17.10 -6.78 2.40
CA GLY A 249 -15.99 -5.92 2.82
C GLY A 249 -15.19 -5.39 1.65
N ASN A 250 -15.85 -5.03 0.55
CA ASN A 250 -15.20 -4.41 -0.59
C ASN A 250 -14.85 -2.97 -0.24
N TYR A 251 -13.58 -2.67 -0.04
CA TYR A 251 -13.11 -1.34 0.29
C TYR A 251 -11.63 -1.15 -0.03
N GLY A 252 -11.23 0.10 -0.11
CA GLY A 252 -9.85 0.49 -0.36
C GLY A 252 -9.40 0.24 -1.81
N ILE A 253 -8.10 0.23 -2.01
CA ILE A 253 -7.47 0.08 -3.33
C ILE A 253 -7.80 -1.29 -3.94
N GLU A 254 -7.83 -2.35 -3.13
CA GLU A 254 -8.16 -3.71 -3.57
C GLU A 254 -9.51 -3.81 -4.29
N ASP A 255 -10.49 -3.07 -3.83
CA ASP A 255 -11.82 -3.02 -4.45
C ASP A 255 -11.89 -2.01 -5.59
N SER A 256 -11.39 -0.80 -5.35
CA SER A 256 -11.47 0.30 -6.30
C SER A 256 -10.70 0.02 -7.60
N TYR A 257 -9.61 -0.74 -7.52
CA TYR A 257 -8.79 -1.16 -8.65
C TYR A 257 -8.88 -2.67 -8.93
N ARG A 258 -10.01 -3.28 -8.59
CA ARG A 258 -10.24 -4.72 -8.75
C ARG A 258 -10.02 -5.18 -10.19
N ARG A 259 -10.50 -4.43 -11.17
CA ARG A 259 -10.40 -4.78 -12.59
C ARG A 259 -8.93 -4.81 -13.04
N GLU A 260 -8.22 -3.77 -12.70
CA GLU A 260 -6.81 -3.57 -13.06
C GLU A 260 -5.92 -4.62 -12.36
N LEU A 261 -6.21 -4.89 -11.08
CA LEU A 261 -5.49 -5.89 -10.29
C LEU A 261 -5.76 -7.33 -10.74
N SER A 262 -6.98 -7.69 -11.17
CA SER A 262 -7.34 -9.08 -11.41
C SER A 262 -6.75 -9.66 -12.69
N GLY A 263 -6.48 -8.85 -13.69
CA GLY A 263 -6.09 -9.34 -15.00
C GLY A 263 -7.22 -10.08 -15.74
N ARG A 264 -6.84 -10.91 -16.69
CA ARG A 264 -7.74 -11.75 -17.47
C ARG A 264 -7.21 -13.18 -17.53
N ASP A 265 -8.02 -14.13 -17.07
CA ASP A 265 -7.66 -15.54 -17.09
C ASP A 265 -7.49 -16.03 -18.53
N GLY A 266 -6.53 -16.92 -18.70
CA GLY A 266 -6.30 -17.65 -19.94
C GLY A 266 -7.10 -18.97 -20.01
N VAL A 267 -7.14 -19.57 -21.18
CA VAL A 267 -7.75 -20.87 -21.40
C VAL A 267 -6.76 -21.79 -22.10
N ALA A 268 -6.55 -22.98 -21.53
CA ALA A 268 -5.79 -24.05 -22.19
C ALA A 268 -6.72 -25.20 -22.54
N VAL A 269 -6.69 -25.64 -23.78
CA VAL A 269 -7.35 -26.88 -24.18
C VAL A 269 -6.41 -28.05 -23.93
N ARG A 270 -6.85 -28.97 -23.09
CA ARG A 270 -6.15 -30.24 -22.82
C ARG A 270 -6.84 -31.38 -23.52
N GLN A 271 -6.06 -32.19 -24.23
CA GLN A 271 -6.54 -33.43 -24.82
C GLN A 271 -6.20 -34.62 -23.93
N ARG A 272 -7.15 -35.50 -23.71
CA ARG A 272 -6.92 -36.75 -23.02
C ARG A 272 -6.12 -37.69 -23.90
N ILE A 273 -4.84 -37.93 -23.57
CA ILE A 273 -3.91 -38.82 -24.33
C ILE A 273 -4.10 -40.25 -23.90
N ALA A 274 -4.30 -40.54 -22.61
CA ALA A 274 -4.54 -41.84 -22.03
C ALA A 274 -5.43 -41.75 -20.78
N ARG A 275 -5.81 -42.87 -20.17
CA ARG A 275 -6.59 -42.84 -18.91
C ARG A 275 -5.84 -42.04 -17.84
N GLY A 276 -6.37 -40.86 -17.50
CA GLY A 276 -5.82 -39.94 -16.48
C GLY A 276 -4.70 -39.00 -16.94
N PHE A 277 -4.25 -39.07 -18.21
CA PHE A 277 -3.24 -38.18 -18.76
C PHE A 277 -3.85 -37.19 -19.76
N TYR A 278 -3.62 -35.93 -19.50
CA TYR A 278 -4.04 -34.80 -20.35
C TYR A 278 -2.80 -34.10 -20.88
N GLY A 279 -2.68 -33.98 -22.21
CA GLY A 279 -1.64 -33.18 -22.85
C GLY A 279 -2.21 -31.85 -23.34
N ARG A 280 -1.41 -30.80 -23.31
CA ARG A 280 -1.79 -29.52 -23.95
C ARG A 280 -1.84 -29.70 -25.46
N VAL A 281 -2.88 -29.18 -26.10
CA VAL A 281 -3.00 -29.15 -27.57
C VAL A 281 -2.48 -27.79 -28.03
N ALA A 282 -1.40 -27.80 -28.80
CA ALA A 282 -0.89 -26.59 -29.38
C ALA A 282 -1.82 -26.06 -30.47
N GLY A 283 -2.27 -24.84 -30.40
CA GLY A 283 -2.86 -24.07 -31.48
C GLY A 283 -4.38 -23.98 -31.57
N ALA A 284 -5.18 -24.74 -30.81
CA ALA A 284 -6.64 -24.63 -30.88
C ALA A 284 -7.20 -24.12 -29.53
N GLY A 285 -7.70 -22.89 -29.52
CA GLY A 285 -8.41 -22.33 -28.36
C GLY A 285 -7.52 -22.05 -27.13
N HIS A 286 -6.20 -21.89 -27.31
CA HIS A 286 -5.28 -21.51 -26.26
C HIS A 286 -5.23 -19.99 -26.17
N GLU A 287 -5.64 -19.46 -25.04
CA GLU A 287 -5.47 -18.04 -24.69
C GLU A 287 -4.53 -17.96 -23.48
N GLU A 288 -3.41 -17.26 -23.64
CA GLU A 288 -2.51 -16.99 -22.51
C GLU A 288 -3.20 -16.06 -21.51
N PRO A 289 -2.98 -16.26 -20.19
CA PRO A 289 -3.49 -15.34 -19.19
C PRO A 289 -2.80 -13.98 -19.31
N GLU A 290 -3.56 -12.93 -19.08
CA GLU A 290 -3.04 -11.58 -18.99
C GLU A 290 -3.01 -11.17 -17.51
N ASP A 291 -1.81 -11.10 -16.93
CA ASP A 291 -1.63 -10.76 -15.53
C ASP A 291 -2.17 -9.37 -15.20
N GLY A 292 -2.66 -9.19 -13.98
CA GLY A 292 -3.15 -7.93 -13.49
C GLY A 292 -2.06 -6.87 -13.40
N LEU A 293 -2.46 -5.59 -13.45
CA LEU A 293 -1.56 -4.47 -13.29
C LEU A 293 -1.19 -4.28 -11.82
N ASP A 294 0.07 -3.95 -11.56
CA ASP A 294 0.50 -3.48 -10.24
C ASP A 294 0.02 -2.04 -10.02
N VAL A 295 -0.50 -1.78 -8.84
CA VAL A 295 -0.96 -0.46 -8.40
C VAL A 295 0.10 0.15 -7.50
N VAL A 296 0.80 1.17 -7.98
CA VAL A 296 1.79 1.91 -7.19
C VAL A 296 1.12 3.08 -6.51
N THR A 297 1.18 3.11 -5.19
CA THR A 297 0.63 4.19 -4.37
C THR A 297 1.64 5.32 -4.18
N THR A 298 1.18 6.44 -3.62
CA THR A 298 2.05 7.55 -3.18
C THR A 298 2.55 7.38 -1.75
N LEU A 299 2.13 6.33 -1.05
CA LEU A 299 2.46 6.10 0.36
C LEU A 299 3.96 5.84 0.56
N ASP A 300 4.56 6.59 1.46
CA ASP A 300 5.90 6.39 2.00
C ASP A 300 5.78 5.56 3.28
N MET A 301 6.28 4.33 3.29
CA MET A 301 6.00 3.39 4.37
C MET A 301 6.70 3.75 5.68
N ASP A 302 7.86 4.39 5.64
CA ASP A 302 8.51 4.90 6.84
C ASP A 302 7.66 6.02 7.49
N LEU A 303 7.15 6.93 6.66
CA LEU A 303 6.31 8.01 7.14
C LEU A 303 4.94 7.50 7.61
N GLN A 304 4.39 6.50 6.93
CA GLN A 304 3.15 5.82 7.31
C GLN A 304 3.29 5.15 8.69
N ASP A 305 4.41 4.47 8.96
CA ASP A 305 4.69 3.84 10.26
C ASP A 305 4.79 4.90 11.37
N VAL A 306 5.51 5.98 11.12
CA VAL A 306 5.59 7.10 12.10
C VAL A 306 4.23 7.73 12.35
N ALA A 307 3.40 7.89 11.30
CA ALA A 307 2.05 8.43 11.40
C ALA A 307 1.14 7.52 12.23
N ASP A 308 1.15 6.21 11.95
CA ASP A 308 0.38 5.22 12.73
C ASP A 308 0.79 5.23 14.21
N ARG A 309 2.10 5.10 14.49
CA ARG A 309 2.61 5.07 15.87
C ARG A 309 2.32 6.36 16.64
N ALA A 310 2.50 7.52 16.01
CA ALA A 310 2.22 8.80 16.64
C ALA A 310 0.73 8.94 16.97
N LEU A 311 -0.13 8.57 16.02
CA LEU A 311 -1.59 8.61 16.20
C LEU A 311 -2.02 7.60 17.29
N ARG A 312 -1.57 6.36 17.21
CA ARG A 312 -1.87 5.27 18.16
C ARG A 312 -1.51 5.65 19.58
N SER A 313 -0.28 6.10 19.81
CA SER A 313 0.18 6.54 21.12
C SER A 313 -0.68 7.66 21.70
N GLN A 314 -1.14 8.59 20.87
CA GLN A 314 -1.99 9.68 21.32
C GLN A 314 -3.43 9.22 21.60
N LEU A 315 -3.99 8.32 20.78
CA LEU A 315 -5.31 7.72 21.02
C LEU A 315 -5.34 6.95 22.32
N GLU A 316 -4.32 6.12 22.59
CA GLU A 316 -4.15 5.36 23.84
C GLU A 316 -4.04 6.30 25.05
N ARG A 317 -3.19 7.34 24.95
CA ARG A 317 -3.00 8.33 26.02
C ARG A 317 -4.30 9.03 26.38
N GLN A 318 -5.11 9.38 25.38
CA GLN A 318 -6.35 10.12 25.58
C GLN A 318 -7.58 9.22 25.74
N ASN A 319 -7.44 7.90 25.60
CA ASN A 319 -8.55 6.94 25.56
C ASN A 319 -9.62 7.36 24.55
N ALA A 320 -9.16 7.77 23.35
CA ALA A 320 -9.99 8.37 22.32
C ALA A 320 -10.81 7.31 21.57
N THR A 321 -11.86 7.73 20.88
CA THR A 321 -12.75 6.83 20.13
C THR A 321 -12.10 6.41 18.81
N TRP A 322 -11.59 7.37 18.04
CA TRP A 322 -10.89 7.16 16.78
C TRP A 322 -10.05 8.40 16.43
N GLY A 323 -9.16 8.24 15.47
CA GLY A 323 -8.42 9.36 14.88
C GLY A 323 -7.94 9.03 13.48
N THR A 324 -7.61 10.09 12.75
CA THR A 324 -6.94 10.02 11.45
C THR A 324 -5.83 11.06 11.36
N THR A 325 -4.77 10.73 10.63
CA THR A 325 -3.73 11.69 10.28
C THR A 325 -3.34 11.51 8.81
N ILE A 326 -3.11 12.63 8.14
CA ILE A 326 -2.81 12.69 6.71
C ILE A 326 -1.57 13.56 6.53
N VAL A 327 -0.63 13.12 5.71
CA VAL A 327 0.51 13.91 5.23
C VAL A 327 0.43 14.02 3.73
N MET A 328 0.44 15.26 3.22
CA MET A 328 0.34 15.57 1.79
C MET A 328 1.54 16.40 1.35
N GLU A 329 2.14 16.06 0.22
CA GLU A 329 3.14 16.89 -0.44
C GLU A 329 2.46 18.07 -1.12
N THR A 330 2.89 19.29 -0.81
CA THR A 330 2.16 20.50 -1.19
C THR A 330 2.03 20.70 -2.70
N ARG A 331 3.09 20.47 -3.46
CA ARG A 331 3.13 20.79 -4.90
C ARG A 331 2.49 19.75 -5.78
N THR A 332 2.60 18.48 -5.40
CA THR A 332 2.10 17.34 -6.20
C THR A 332 0.72 16.87 -5.77
N GLY A 333 0.30 17.17 -4.52
CA GLY A 333 -0.91 16.62 -3.94
C GLY A 333 -0.79 15.14 -3.54
N GLU A 334 0.41 14.54 -3.65
CA GLU A 334 0.65 13.15 -3.24
C GLU A 334 0.39 12.97 -1.74
N ILE A 335 -0.42 11.98 -1.40
CA ILE A 335 -0.67 11.56 -0.02
C ILE A 335 0.45 10.60 0.38
N LEU A 336 1.37 11.08 1.23
CA LEU A 336 2.54 10.31 1.65
C LEU A 336 2.26 9.40 2.83
N ALA A 337 1.30 9.76 3.68
CA ALA A 337 0.81 8.94 4.78
C ALA A 337 -0.67 9.18 5.04
N LEU A 338 -1.38 8.11 5.37
CA LEU A 338 -2.81 8.11 5.67
C LEU A 338 -3.10 7.04 6.72
N ALA A 339 -3.08 7.40 8.00
CA ALA A 339 -3.39 6.50 9.10
C ALA A 339 -4.80 6.74 9.64
N ASN A 340 -5.55 5.67 9.82
CA ASN A 340 -6.93 5.68 10.30
C ASN A 340 -7.11 4.66 11.43
N LEU A 341 -7.19 5.10 12.67
CA LEU A 341 -7.25 4.21 13.81
C LEU A 341 -8.57 4.37 14.59
N GLY A 342 -9.26 3.27 14.81
CA GLY A 342 -10.46 3.20 15.64
C GLY A 342 -10.28 2.25 16.82
N ARG A 343 -10.91 2.56 17.95
CA ARG A 343 -10.86 1.75 19.17
C ARG A 343 -11.64 0.45 18.98
N ASN A 344 -11.03 -0.65 19.33
CA ASN A 344 -11.63 -1.98 19.37
C ASN A 344 -12.37 -2.22 20.68
N GLY A 345 -13.15 -3.32 20.74
CA GLY A 345 -13.88 -3.70 21.95
C GLY A 345 -12.99 -4.06 23.13
N ASP A 346 -11.76 -4.51 22.90
CA ASP A 346 -10.74 -4.82 23.90
C ASP A 346 -9.92 -3.59 24.34
N GLY A 347 -10.20 -2.42 23.76
CA GLY A 347 -9.49 -1.17 24.03
C GLY A 347 -8.25 -0.93 23.17
N SER A 348 -7.81 -1.89 22.38
CA SER A 348 -6.75 -1.71 21.39
C SER A 348 -7.21 -0.84 20.21
N TYR A 349 -6.29 -0.45 19.33
CA TYR A 349 -6.60 0.36 18.13
C TYR A 349 -6.16 -0.35 16.87
N SER A 350 -7.02 -0.30 15.85
CA SER A 350 -6.73 -0.84 14.52
C SER A 350 -7.39 -0.01 13.42
N GLU A 351 -6.97 -0.21 12.19
CA GLU A 351 -7.61 0.41 11.03
C GLU A 351 -8.95 -0.25 10.74
N ARG A 352 -10.06 0.38 11.17
CA ARG A 352 -11.43 -0.11 11.04
C ARG A 352 -12.22 0.55 9.92
N GLU A 353 -12.03 1.85 9.76
CA GLU A 353 -12.75 2.70 8.82
C GLU A 353 -11.78 3.71 8.23
N ASN A 354 -11.95 4.09 6.98
CA ASN A 354 -11.21 5.21 6.41
C ASN A 354 -11.86 6.53 6.83
N TYR A 355 -11.54 6.97 8.04
CA TYR A 355 -12.07 8.21 8.62
C TYR A 355 -11.70 9.44 7.81
N ALA A 356 -10.55 9.41 7.15
CA ALA A 356 -10.04 10.51 6.33
C ALA A 356 -10.94 10.81 5.13
N LEU A 357 -11.48 9.78 4.48
CA LEU A 357 -12.30 9.90 3.28
C LEU A 357 -13.80 9.77 3.58
N GLY A 358 -14.16 8.85 4.46
CA GLY A 358 -15.54 8.39 4.66
C GLY A 358 -16.35 9.16 5.70
N ARG A 359 -15.74 10.02 6.52
CA ARG A 359 -16.44 10.76 7.57
C ARG A 359 -16.44 12.27 7.36
N CYS A 360 -17.61 12.79 6.94
CA CYS A 360 -17.88 14.23 6.98
C CYS A 360 -18.36 14.64 8.38
N MET A 361 -17.66 15.60 8.98
CA MET A 361 -17.94 16.09 10.32
C MET A 361 -17.81 17.62 10.37
N GLU A 362 -18.41 18.23 11.37
CA GLU A 362 -18.25 19.65 11.63
C GLU A 362 -16.78 19.97 11.96
N PRO A 363 -16.06 20.74 11.12
CA PRO A 363 -14.61 20.95 11.28
C PRO A 363 -14.25 21.90 12.43
N GLY A 364 -15.26 22.58 12.99
CA GLY A 364 -15.05 23.60 14.01
C GLY A 364 -14.10 24.71 13.56
N SER A 365 -13.25 25.18 14.45
CA SER A 365 -12.38 26.36 14.19
C SER A 365 -11.36 26.18 13.05
N THR A 366 -11.15 24.98 12.51
CA THR A 366 -10.33 24.83 11.28
C THR A 366 -11.05 25.41 10.06
N PHE A 367 -12.39 25.48 10.06
CA PHE A 367 -13.17 26.11 9.01
C PHE A 367 -13.02 27.65 8.98
N LYS A 368 -12.52 28.28 10.06
CA LYS A 368 -12.27 29.71 10.08
C LYS A 368 -11.35 30.19 8.96
N LEU A 369 -10.55 29.30 8.37
CA LEU A 369 -9.81 29.63 7.16
C LEU A 369 -10.74 30.11 6.03
N ALA A 370 -11.89 29.47 5.84
CA ALA A 370 -12.86 29.89 4.84
C ALA A 370 -13.44 31.30 5.19
N SER A 371 -13.75 31.50 6.46
CA SER A 371 -14.20 32.82 6.93
C SER A 371 -13.11 33.89 6.82
N MET A 372 -11.85 33.56 7.04
CA MET A 372 -10.72 34.46 6.82
C MET A 372 -10.65 34.92 5.37
N LEU A 373 -10.68 33.98 4.42
CA LEU A 373 -10.66 34.30 3.00
C LEU A 373 -11.85 35.12 2.57
N LEU A 374 -13.04 34.75 3.02
CA LEU A 374 -14.27 35.50 2.76
C LEU A 374 -14.21 36.95 3.26
N LEU A 375 -13.81 37.15 4.52
CA LEU A 375 -13.76 38.50 5.12
C LEU A 375 -12.70 39.38 4.46
N LEU A 376 -11.51 38.83 4.16
CA LEU A 376 -10.41 39.59 3.56
C LEU A 376 -10.58 39.79 2.06
N ASP A 377 -11.01 38.73 1.33
CA ASP A 377 -11.00 38.75 -0.13
C ASP A 377 -12.34 39.19 -0.76
N ASP A 378 -13.50 38.73 -0.24
CA ASP A 378 -14.82 39.13 -0.74
C ASP A 378 -15.31 40.40 -0.05
N ALA A 379 -15.35 40.41 1.28
CA ALA A 379 -15.83 41.59 2.04
C ALA A 379 -14.82 42.75 2.13
N LYS A 380 -13.57 42.55 1.66
CA LYS A 380 -12.48 43.54 1.70
C LYS A 380 -12.27 44.17 3.08
N MET A 381 -12.43 43.34 4.14
CA MET A 381 -12.25 43.78 5.52
C MET A 381 -10.76 44.04 5.81
N SER A 382 -10.44 45.14 6.50
CA SER A 382 -9.08 45.40 6.96
C SER A 382 -8.69 44.43 8.09
N PRO A 383 -7.44 43.89 8.11
CA PRO A 383 -6.92 43.12 9.23
C PRO A 383 -6.86 43.87 10.56
N GLU A 384 -6.92 45.19 10.54
CA GLU A 384 -6.96 46.06 11.72
C GLU A 384 -8.39 46.26 12.26
N THR A 385 -9.42 45.72 11.58
CA THR A 385 -10.82 45.82 12.07
C THR A 385 -10.96 45.12 13.41
N THR A 386 -11.47 45.83 14.39
CA THR A 386 -11.65 45.32 15.75
C THR A 386 -13.12 45.05 16.08
N TYR A 387 -13.35 44.05 16.91
CA TYR A 387 -14.64 43.73 17.52
C TYR A 387 -14.46 43.52 19.03
N ASP A 388 -15.49 43.92 19.80
CA ASP A 388 -15.60 43.57 21.22
C ASP A 388 -16.01 42.07 21.31
N VAL A 389 -15.12 41.24 21.82
CA VAL A 389 -15.36 39.82 22.04
C VAL A 389 -15.79 39.54 23.48
N HIS A 390 -16.10 40.57 24.27
CA HIS A 390 -16.63 40.48 25.62
C HIS A 390 -15.84 39.56 26.55
N ASN A 391 -14.50 39.57 26.44
CA ASN A 391 -13.60 38.71 27.17
C ASN A 391 -13.87 37.21 26.92
N GLY A 392 -14.53 36.83 25.83
CA GLY A 392 -14.93 35.45 25.50
C GLY A 392 -16.21 34.97 26.18
N ASP A 393 -16.89 35.82 26.94
CA ASP A 393 -18.15 35.49 27.60
C ASP A 393 -19.30 35.28 26.59
N PRO A 394 -20.37 34.56 26.94
CA PRO A 394 -21.49 34.27 26.03
C PRO A 394 -22.22 35.55 25.61
N VAL A 395 -22.33 35.75 24.29
CA VAL A 395 -23.02 36.89 23.69
C VAL A 395 -24.08 36.46 22.70
N LYS A 396 -24.93 37.41 22.29
CA LYS A 396 -25.89 37.27 21.21
C LYS A 396 -25.31 37.94 19.96
N VAL A 397 -25.21 37.21 18.86
CA VAL A 397 -24.76 37.73 17.57
C VAL A 397 -25.88 37.54 16.55
N GLY A 398 -26.45 38.65 16.08
CA GLY A 398 -27.65 38.62 15.26
C GLY A 398 -28.76 37.78 15.90
N PRO A 399 -29.33 36.78 15.23
CA PRO A 399 -30.34 35.88 15.81
C PRO A 399 -29.77 34.77 16.68
N ALA A 400 -28.46 34.54 16.65
CA ALA A 400 -27.82 33.44 17.38
C ALA A 400 -27.46 33.86 18.81
N THR A 401 -27.80 33.00 19.77
CA THR A 401 -27.54 33.24 21.20
C THR A 401 -26.41 32.31 21.71
N ASN A 402 -25.80 32.68 22.83
CA ASN A 402 -24.80 31.91 23.54
C ASN A 402 -23.54 31.60 22.66
N ILE A 403 -23.12 32.56 21.85
CA ILE A 403 -21.85 32.52 21.14
C ILE A 403 -20.76 32.92 22.12
N ARG A 404 -19.72 32.06 22.29
CA ARG A 404 -18.65 32.25 23.25
C ARG A 404 -17.32 31.75 22.75
N ASP A 405 -16.26 32.29 23.28
CA ASP A 405 -14.91 31.79 23.02
C ASP A 405 -14.54 30.58 23.94
N SER A 406 -13.54 29.85 23.57
CA SER A 406 -13.04 28.71 24.36
C SER A 406 -12.20 29.16 25.55
N HIS A 407 -11.62 30.36 25.48
CA HIS A 407 -10.72 30.93 26.46
C HIS A 407 -11.09 32.40 26.68
N ARG A 408 -10.88 32.87 27.89
CA ARG A 408 -10.95 34.28 28.19
C ARG A 408 -9.72 35.01 27.67
N GLY A 409 -9.87 36.28 27.29
CA GLY A 409 -8.78 37.09 26.75
C GLY A 409 -9.10 38.59 26.82
N ASP A 410 -8.62 39.36 25.87
CA ASP A 410 -8.91 40.79 25.76
C ASP A 410 -10.36 41.04 25.38
N HIS A 411 -10.89 42.22 25.74
CA HIS A 411 -12.26 42.63 25.37
C HIS A 411 -12.35 42.97 23.87
N VAL A 412 -11.43 43.75 23.37
CA VAL A 412 -11.42 44.22 21.99
C VAL A 412 -10.17 43.65 21.29
N ILE A 413 -10.37 42.94 20.20
CA ILE A 413 -9.28 42.31 19.44
C ILE A 413 -9.41 42.60 17.95
N ASP A 414 -8.27 42.64 17.26
CA ASP A 414 -8.20 42.75 15.81
C ASP A 414 -8.29 41.35 15.15
N PHE A 415 -8.31 41.34 13.81
CA PHE A 415 -8.41 40.12 13.02
C PHE A 415 -7.25 39.12 13.31
N ARG A 416 -6.01 39.61 13.42
CA ARG A 416 -4.83 38.76 13.64
C ARG A 416 -4.86 38.12 15.03
N GLN A 417 -5.26 38.91 16.04
CA GLN A 417 -5.46 38.43 17.40
C GLN A 417 -6.59 37.39 17.45
N ALA A 418 -7.70 37.63 16.73
CA ALA A 418 -8.83 36.72 16.64
C ALA A 418 -8.47 35.38 16.02
N VAL A 419 -7.60 35.35 14.99
CA VAL A 419 -7.10 34.13 14.37
C VAL A 419 -6.19 33.38 15.34
N ALA A 420 -5.25 34.07 16.00
CA ALA A 420 -4.31 33.48 16.96
C ALA A 420 -5.02 32.87 18.17
N ALA A 421 -5.97 33.61 18.76
CA ALA A 421 -6.82 33.15 19.89
C ALA A 421 -7.92 32.18 19.45
N SER A 422 -8.20 32.10 18.16
CA SER A 422 -9.31 31.31 17.59
C SER A 422 -10.68 31.75 18.11
N SER A 423 -10.93 33.08 18.22
CA SER A 423 -12.18 33.65 18.75
C SER A 423 -13.39 33.27 17.87
N ASN A 424 -14.43 32.70 18.46
CA ASN A 424 -15.71 32.43 17.81
C ASN A 424 -16.56 33.70 17.71
N VAL A 425 -16.50 34.51 18.77
CA VAL A 425 -17.27 35.76 18.86
C VAL A 425 -16.85 36.70 17.73
N TYR A 426 -15.54 36.93 17.56
CA TYR A 426 -15.03 37.76 16.48
C TYR A 426 -15.53 37.34 15.09
N PHE A 427 -15.35 36.08 14.75
CA PHE A 427 -15.75 35.57 13.43
C PHE A 427 -17.28 35.58 13.24
N ALA A 428 -18.02 35.30 14.29
CA ALA A 428 -19.47 35.38 14.28
C ALA A 428 -19.97 36.82 14.01
N GLU A 429 -19.43 37.81 14.74
CA GLU A 429 -19.77 39.25 14.57
C GLU A 429 -19.35 39.72 13.16
N ALA A 430 -18.11 39.47 12.75
CA ALA A 430 -17.60 39.92 11.47
C ALA A 430 -18.41 39.37 10.28
N VAL A 431 -18.77 38.09 10.32
CA VAL A 431 -19.60 37.46 9.26
C VAL A 431 -21.04 37.95 9.34
N TRP A 432 -21.60 38.12 10.53
CA TRP A 432 -22.94 38.66 10.67
C TRP A 432 -23.04 40.09 10.11
N ASP A 433 -22.10 40.95 10.46
CA ASP A 433 -22.05 42.34 9.96
C ASP A 433 -22.01 42.42 8.43
N ARG A 434 -21.16 41.59 7.81
CA ARG A 434 -20.89 41.70 6.38
C ARG A 434 -21.92 40.97 5.52
N TYR A 435 -22.53 39.89 6.02
CA TYR A 435 -23.41 39.02 5.24
C TYR A 435 -24.81 38.83 5.83
N GLY A 436 -24.92 38.81 7.16
CA GLY A 436 -26.21 38.64 7.83
C GLY A 436 -27.03 39.92 7.87
N ALA A 437 -26.47 40.97 8.46
CA ALA A 437 -27.12 42.28 8.59
C ALA A 437 -27.39 42.97 7.24
N THR A 438 -26.54 42.70 6.25
CA THR A 438 -26.66 43.24 4.88
C THR A 438 -27.52 42.38 3.94
N GLY A 439 -28.01 41.24 4.38
CA GLY A 439 -28.82 40.33 3.57
C GLY A 439 -28.03 39.50 2.53
N ARG A 440 -26.69 39.54 2.55
CA ARG A 440 -25.79 38.92 1.56
C ARG A 440 -25.47 37.45 1.85
N LYS A 441 -26.30 36.70 2.57
CA LYS A 441 -26.05 35.29 2.92
C LYS A 441 -25.83 34.35 1.72
N PHE A 442 -26.45 34.69 0.58
CA PHE A 442 -26.24 33.94 -0.65
C PHE A 442 -24.84 34.16 -1.24
N ASP A 443 -24.26 35.35 -1.08
CA ASP A 443 -22.87 35.62 -1.48
C ASP A 443 -21.91 34.79 -0.64
N TYR A 444 -22.18 34.65 0.67
CA TYR A 444 -21.41 33.74 1.53
C TYR A 444 -21.41 32.29 0.99
N SER A 445 -22.59 31.74 0.69
CA SER A 445 -22.71 30.39 0.14
C SER A 445 -22.03 30.26 -1.22
N ARG A 446 -22.24 31.23 -2.11
CA ARG A 446 -21.62 31.27 -3.43
C ARG A 446 -20.09 31.24 -3.33
N PHE A 447 -19.51 32.04 -2.45
CA PHE A 447 -18.08 32.09 -2.22
C PHE A 447 -17.52 30.73 -1.77
N LEU A 448 -18.20 30.02 -0.85
CA LEU A 448 -17.80 28.70 -0.39
C LEU A 448 -17.81 27.65 -1.54
N HIS A 449 -18.81 27.69 -2.41
CA HIS A 449 -18.99 26.70 -3.47
C HIS A 449 -18.21 27.03 -4.74
N GLU A 450 -18.25 28.29 -5.19
CA GLU A 450 -17.69 28.66 -6.50
C GLU A 450 -16.24 29.13 -6.42
N GLN A 451 -15.84 29.80 -5.32
CA GLN A 451 -14.48 30.29 -5.14
C GLN A 451 -13.59 29.31 -4.38
N LEU A 452 -14.13 28.72 -3.31
CA LEU A 452 -13.37 27.80 -2.46
C LEU A 452 -13.58 26.31 -2.80
N HIS A 453 -14.54 25.97 -3.65
CA HIS A 453 -14.89 24.59 -4.05
C HIS A 453 -15.13 23.62 -2.88
N LEU A 454 -15.59 24.13 -1.72
CA LEU A 454 -15.79 23.32 -0.51
C LEU A 454 -17.06 22.45 -0.55
N GLY A 455 -17.96 22.67 -1.50
CA GLY A 455 -19.19 21.90 -1.69
C GLY A 455 -19.05 20.68 -2.59
N GLU A 456 -17.84 20.33 -2.99
CA GLU A 456 -17.55 19.25 -3.95
C GLU A 456 -16.49 18.31 -3.38
N THR A 457 -16.46 17.09 -3.91
CA THR A 457 -15.39 16.12 -3.63
C THR A 457 -14.08 16.57 -4.25
N VAL A 458 -12.96 16.11 -3.71
CA VAL A 458 -11.63 16.51 -4.17
C VAL A 458 -11.00 15.52 -5.17
N GLY A 459 -11.72 14.43 -5.52
CA GLY A 459 -11.32 13.50 -6.59
C GLY A 459 -10.93 12.10 -6.10
N LEU A 460 -11.33 11.72 -4.89
CA LEU A 460 -11.06 10.38 -4.34
C LEU A 460 -12.36 9.56 -4.15
N GLU A 461 -13.42 9.84 -4.92
CA GLU A 461 -14.71 9.16 -4.84
C GLU A 461 -14.57 7.65 -5.07
N ARG A 462 -13.71 7.25 -6.01
CA ARG A 462 -13.40 5.85 -6.28
C ARG A 462 -12.85 5.12 -5.06
N LEU A 463 -12.19 5.85 -4.14
CA LEU A 463 -11.61 5.33 -2.90
C LEU A 463 -12.51 5.54 -1.68
N GLY A 464 -13.75 5.99 -1.89
CA GLY A 464 -14.76 6.14 -0.85
C GLY A 464 -14.82 7.52 -0.21
N GLU A 465 -14.36 8.56 -0.90
CA GLU A 465 -14.57 9.95 -0.47
C GLU A 465 -16.04 10.26 -0.42
N ARG A 466 -16.48 10.82 0.69
CA ARG A 466 -17.85 11.23 0.93
C ARG A 466 -18.10 12.65 0.49
N GLN A 467 -19.27 12.90 -0.09
CA GLN A 467 -19.73 14.23 -0.48
C GLN A 467 -19.81 15.17 0.74
N PRO A 468 -19.26 16.40 0.68
CA PRO A 468 -19.41 17.38 1.74
C PRO A 468 -20.86 17.87 1.87
N GLU A 469 -21.24 18.27 3.09
CA GLU A 469 -22.56 18.79 3.40
C GLU A 469 -22.47 20.29 3.72
N ILE A 470 -22.65 21.14 2.70
CA ILE A 470 -22.72 22.60 2.81
C ILE A 470 -23.96 23.06 2.09
N THR A 471 -24.80 23.87 2.77
CA THR A 471 -26.04 24.37 2.17
C THR A 471 -25.79 25.36 1.03
N ARG A 472 -26.56 25.22 -0.05
CA ARG A 472 -26.54 26.19 -1.18
C ARG A 472 -27.77 27.10 -1.18
N ASP A 473 -28.94 26.58 -0.81
CA ASP A 473 -30.24 27.19 -1.05
C ASP A 473 -30.84 27.90 0.17
N TRP A 474 -30.21 27.77 1.36
CA TRP A 474 -30.67 28.37 2.62
C TRP A 474 -32.12 28.02 3.00
N LYS A 475 -32.69 26.98 2.47
CA LYS A 475 -34.01 26.43 2.86
C LYS A 475 -33.94 25.75 4.21
N VAL A 476 -33.62 26.50 5.25
CA VAL A 476 -33.46 26.01 6.62
C VAL A 476 -34.32 26.84 7.55
N ALA A 477 -34.68 26.29 8.71
CA ALA A 477 -35.58 27.00 9.66
C ALA A 477 -35.01 28.35 10.14
N ASP A 478 -33.70 28.38 10.45
CA ASP A 478 -33.04 29.56 10.99
C ASP A 478 -31.79 29.94 10.17
N PRO A 479 -31.95 30.57 8.98
CA PRO A 479 -30.81 30.88 8.11
C PRO A 479 -29.82 31.85 8.73
N GLY A 480 -30.25 32.78 9.59
CA GLY A 480 -29.39 33.70 10.31
C GLY A 480 -28.54 32.99 11.38
N VAL A 481 -29.13 32.12 12.16
CA VAL A 481 -28.41 31.29 13.14
C VAL A 481 -27.43 30.37 12.42
N MET A 482 -27.82 29.80 11.29
CA MET A 482 -26.96 28.97 10.47
C MET A 482 -25.72 29.73 9.98
N LEU A 483 -25.89 30.92 9.42
CA LEU A 483 -24.80 31.77 8.94
C LEU A 483 -23.78 32.06 10.06
N VAL A 484 -24.26 32.51 11.21
CA VAL A 484 -23.40 32.81 12.37
C VAL A 484 -22.61 31.57 12.81
N LYS A 485 -23.25 30.40 12.84
CA LYS A 485 -22.58 29.14 13.22
C LYS A 485 -21.60 28.64 12.17
N MET A 486 -21.89 28.84 10.88
CA MET A 486 -20.97 28.50 9.80
C MET A 486 -19.68 29.33 9.89
N ALA A 487 -19.73 30.56 10.38
CA ALA A 487 -18.55 31.42 10.51
C ALA A 487 -17.39 30.78 11.29
N TYR A 488 -17.68 29.85 12.20
CA TYR A 488 -16.66 29.16 13.00
C TYR A 488 -16.75 27.64 12.92
N GLY A 489 -17.37 27.11 11.82
CA GLY A 489 -17.27 25.71 11.39
C GLY A 489 -18.29 24.76 11.98
N TYR A 490 -19.48 25.25 12.36
CA TYR A 490 -20.65 24.44 12.65
C TYR A 490 -21.65 24.51 11.50
N ARG A 491 -22.58 23.57 11.41
CA ARG A 491 -23.56 23.49 10.33
C ARG A 491 -22.99 23.29 8.93
N VAL A 492 -21.74 22.90 8.85
CA VAL A 492 -21.04 22.42 7.65
C VAL A 492 -20.38 21.10 8.00
N LYS A 493 -20.34 20.16 7.08
CA LYS A 493 -19.65 18.88 7.30
C LYS A 493 -18.70 18.59 6.15
N LEU A 494 -17.45 18.35 6.49
CA LEU A 494 -16.35 18.10 5.57
C LEU A 494 -15.55 16.89 6.05
N ALA A 495 -15.09 16.09 5.10
CA ALA A 495 -14.15 15.03 5.39
C ALA A 495 -12.74 15.61 5.65
N PRO A 496 -11.90 14.96 6.48
CA PRO A 496 -10.53 15.40 6.71
C PRO A 496 -9.72 15.62 5.43
N ILE A 497 -9.92 14.79 4.41
CA ILE A 497 -9.25 14.92 3.11
C ILE A 497 -9.61 16.24 2.40
N GLN A 498 -10.84 16.68 2.48
CA GLN A 498 -11.30 17.97 1.91
C GLN A 498 -10.67 19.13 2.67
N MET A 499 -10.60 19.02 4.00
CA MET A 499 -9.97 20.04 4.83
C MET A 499 -8.47 20.17 4.58
N ILE A 500 -7.73 19.07 4.46
CA ILE A 500 -6.29 19.17 4.16
C ILE A 500 -6.05 19.69 2.75
N THR A 501 -6.86 19.31 1.75
CA THR A 501 -6.79 19.85 0.39
C THR A 501 -7.02 21.35 0.35
N PHE A 502 -7.97 21.84 1.13
CA PHE A 502 -8.25 23.27 1.27
C PHE A 502 -7.07 24.05 1.91
N TYR A 503 -6.47 23.51 2.98
CA TYR A 503 -5.26 24.11 3.58
C TYR A 503 -4.06 24.01 2.67
N ASN A 504 -3.95 22.91 1.93
CA ASN A 504 -2.90 22.72 0.93
C ASN A 504 -2.97 23.81 -0.17
N ALA A 505 -4.16 24.29 -0.53
CA ALA A 505 -4.28 25.39 -1.48
C ALA A 505 -3.61 26.67 -0.97
N ILE A 506 -3.71 26.99 0.32
CA ILE A 506 -2.97 28.12 0.92
C ILE A 506 -1.46 27.86 0.87
N ALA A 507 -1.03 26.67 1.26
CA ALA A 507 0.37 26.25 1.20
C ALA A 507 0.93 26.28 -0.22
N ASN A 508 0.11 25.99 -1.23
CA ASN A 508 0.46 25.93 -2.65
C ASN A 508 0.22 27.28 -3.39
N GLY A 509 0.37 28.38 -2.70
CA GLY A 509 0.30 29.70 -3.30
C GLY A 509 -1.10 30.13 -3.77
N GLY A 510 -2.16 29.55 -3.22
CA GLY A 510 -3.56 29.79 -3.58
C GLY A 510 -4.11 28.79 -4.61
N ARG A 511 -3.27 27.96 -5.22
CA ARG A 511 -3.68 26.94 -6.20
C ARG A 511 -4.20 25.69 -5.49
N MET A 512 -5.46 25.34 -5.71
CA MET A 512 -6.08 24.12 -5.18
C MET A 512 -5.94 22.97 -6.18
N ILE A 513 -5.37 21.88 -5.72
CA ILE A 513 -5.13 20.68 -6.53
C ILE A 513 -5.75 19.46 -5.86
N SER A 514 -6.18 18.49 -6.65
CA SER A 514 -6.71 17.23 -6.12
C SER A 514 -5.62 16.41 -5.44
N PRO A 515 -5.92 15.73 -4.32
CA PRO A 515 -5.02 14.77 -3.73
C PRO A 515 -4.81 13.55 -4.66
N VAL A 516 -3.62 12.96 -4.57
CA VAL A 516 -3.24 11.77 -5.33
C VAL A 516 -2.82 10.68 -4.35
N LEU A 517 -3.46 9.52 -4.40
CA LEU A 517 -3.11 8.34 -3.59
C LEU A 517 -2.55 7.21 -4.44
N ILE A 518 -2.97 7.12 -5.70
CA ILE A 518 -2.42 6.17 -6.67
C ILE A 518 -1.55 6.96 -7.64
N ARG A 519 -0.31 6.52 -7.78
CA ARG A 519 0.70 7.18 -8.61
C ARG A 519 0.69 6.66 -10.04
N GLU A 520 0.66 5.33 -10.18
CA GLU A 520 0.69 4.70 -11.49
C GLU A 520 0.19 3.26 -11.46
N LEU A 521 -0.20 2.78 -12.64
CA LEU A 521 -0.44 1.37 -12.92
C LEU A 521 0.73 0.85 -13.76
N ARG A 522 1.29 -0.31 -13.38
CA ARG A 522 2.42 -0.94 -14.06
C ARG A 522 2.08 -2.35 -14.50
N ARG A 523 2.66 -2.75 -15.62
CA ARG A 523 2.78 -4.13 -16.03
C ARG A 523 4.26 -4.48 -16.04
N ASP A 524 4.68 -5.34 -15.14
CA ASP A 524 6.09 -5.57 -14.83
C ASP A 524 6.80 -4.22 -14.50
N ASP A 525 7.84 -3.84 -15.23
CA ASP A 525 8.55 -2.57 -15.04
C ASP A 525 8.02 -1.43 -15.92
N ARG A 526 6.99 -1.68 -16.74
CA ARG A 526 6.45 -0.69 -17.67
C ARG A 526 5.26 0.04 -17.06
N VAL A 527 5.33 1.37 -17.05
CA VAL A 527 4.20 2.22 -16.67
C VAL A 527 3.15 2.22 -17.79
N GLU A 528 1.95 1.73 -17.49
CA GLU A 528 0.80 1.75 -18.42
C GLU A 528 -0.02 3.03 -18.26
N GLU A 529 -0.20 3.50 -17.02
CA GLU A 529 -0.94 4.71 -16.72
C GLU A 529 -0.29 5.44 -15.54
N ARG A 530 -0.23 6.78 -15.61
CA ARG A 530 0.25 7.64 -14.52
C ARG A 530 -0.83 8.63 -14.12
N PHE A 531 -1.00 8.81 -12.81
CA PHE A 531 -1.95 9.73 -12.23
C PHE A 531 -1.24 10.95 -11.66
N GLU A 532 -1.75 12.11 -12.01
CA GLU A 532 -1.26 13.39 -11.51
C GLU A 532 -2.40 14.19 -10.91
N SER A 533 -2.06 15.12 -10.02
CA SER A 533 -3.07 15.98 -9.43
C SER A 533 -3.76 16.88 -10.49
N ARG A 534 -5.09 16.90 -10.44
CA ARG A 534 -5.92 17.80 -11.22
C ARG A 534 -5.99 19.17 -10.53
N THR A 535 -5.89 20.25 -11.28
CA THR A 535 -6.17 21.58 -10.75
C THR A 535 -7.68 21.74 -10.52
N ILE A 536 -8.09 21.90 -9.26
CA ILE A 536 -9.48 22.21 -8.87
C ILE A 536 -9.75 23.70 -9.08
N ALA A 537 -8.87 24.57 -8.55
CA ALA A 537 -8.91 26.00 -8.76
C ALA A 537 -7.48 26.55 -8.98
N SER A 538 -7.32 27.42 -9.97
CA SER A 538 -6.04 28.08 -10.24
C SER A 538 -5.64 29.06 -9.14
N SER A 539 -6.62 29.67 -8.48
CA SER A 539 -6.44 30.53 -7.32
C SER A 539 -7.74 30.63 -6.52
N ILE A 540 -7.64 30.37 -5.20
CA ILE A 540 -8.79 30.51 -4.28
C ILE A 540 -8.87 31.89 -3.62
N CYS A 541 -7.85 32.74 -3.72
CA CYS A 541 -7.81 34.08 -3.16
C CYS A 541 -6.72 34.94 -3.81
N SER A 542 -6.74 36.24 -3.52
CA SER A 542 -5.71 37.17 -3.96
C SER A 542 -4.37 36.92 -3.25
N ARG A 543 -3.27 37.35 -3.89
CA ARG A 543 -1.92 37.25 -3.29
C ARG A 543 -1.78 38.06 -2.01
N ALA A 544 -2.52 39.18 -1.85
CA ALA A 544 -2.52 39.99 -0.64
C ALA A 544 -3.18 39.22 0.51
N THR A 545 -4.35 38.65 0.26
CA THR A 545 -5.09 37.81 1.21
C THR A 545 -4.26 36.57 1.61
N LEU A 546 -3.61 35.92 0.64
CA LEU A 546 -2.76 34.77 0.90
C LEU A 546 -1.63 35.09 1.88
N ARG A 547 -0.93 36.20 1.69
CA ARG A 547 0.14 36.65 2.60
C ARG A 547 -0.38 36.94 4.01
N GLU A 548 -1.51 37.64 4.13
CA GLU A 548 -2.10 37.95 5.42
C GLU A 548 -2.56 36.68 6.15
N VAL A 549 -3.23 35.80 5.45
CA VAL A 549 -3.67 34.49 6.00
C VAL A 549 -2.48 33.66 6.48
N ASN A 550 -1.40 33.57 5.68
CA ASN A 550 -0.18 32.84 6.08
C ASN A 550 0.44 33.47 7.34
N HIS A 551 0.53 34.82 7.41
CA HIS A 551 1.00 35.53 8.61
C HIS A 551 0.13 35.21 9.85
N CYS A 552 -1.18 35.19 9.69
CA CYS A 552 -2.11 34.82 10.78
C CYS A 552 -1.93 33.38 11.24
N LEU A 553 -1.76 32.44 10.31
CA LEU A 553 -1.56 31.02 10.64
C LEU A 553 -0.19 30.76 11.32
N GLN A 554 0.85 31.52 10.98
CA GLN A 554 2.11 31.52 11.73
C GLN A 554 1.95 32.08 13.15
N ALA A 555 1.12 33.13 13.33
CA ALA A 555 0.82 33.68 14.65
C ALA A 555 0.14 32.64 15.57
N VAL A 556 -0.68 31.75 15.05
CA VAL A 556 -1.25 30.61 15.81
C VAL A 556 -0.15 29.73 16.42
N CYS A 557 0.97 29.54 15.69
CA CYS A 557 2.11 28.74 16.15
C CYS A 557 3.04 29.47 17.11
N THR A 558 3.15 30.80 17.00
CA THR A 558 4.10 31.58 17.82
C THR A 558 3.48 32.11 19.12
N ARG A 559 2.23 32.54 19.10
CA ARG A 559 1.53 33.15 20.23
C ARG A 559 0.10 32.69 20.46
N GLY A 560 -0.42 31.80 19.59
CA GLY A 560 -1.80 31.35 19.62
C GLY A 560 -1.94 29.89 20.15
N THR A 561 -3.02 29.25 19.73
CA THR A 561 -3.48 27.95 20.25
C THR A 561 -2.57 26.77 19.93
N ALA A 562 -1.58 26.90 19.03
CA ALA A 562 -0.57 25.89 18.72
C ALA A 562 0.84 26.25 19.28
N SER A 563 0.97 27.37 20.00
CA SER A 563 2.28 27.85 20.47
C SER A 563 3.02 26.86 21.39
N ALA A 564 2.31 26.09 22.18
CA ALA A 564 2.90 25.04 23.03
C ALA A 564 3.67 23.96 22.25
N PHE A 565 3.42 23.81 20.95
CA PHE A 565 4.05 22.80 20.11
C PHE A 565 5.12 23.35 19.19
N PHE A 566 5.05 24.63 18.79
CA PHE A 566 5.85 25.14 17.70
C PHE A 566 6.66 26.40 18.02
N ARG A 567 6.34 27.17 19.08
CA ARG A 567 6.99 28.45 19.33
C ARG A 567 8.51 28.36 19.46
N ASP A 568 9.02 27.44 20.32
CA ASP A 568 10.44 27.34 20.64
C ASP A 568 10.99 25.91 20.48
N THR A 569 10.22 25.03 19.82
CA THR A 569 10.46 23.57 19.83
C THR A 569 10.65 22.99 18.44
N THR A 570 10.67 23.82 17.39
CA THR A 570 10.92 23.38 16.00
C THR A 570 12.01 24.20 15.35
N TYR A 571 12.79 23.54 14.50
CA TYR A 571 13.82 24.16 13.66
C TYR A 571 13.24 24.77 12.37
N VAL A 572 11.97 24.51 12.08
CA VAL A 572 11.26 24.99 10.89
C VAL A 572 10.07 25.82 11.29
N ARG A 573 9.82 26.94 10.59
CA ARG A 573 8.64 27.72 10.79
C ARG A 573 7.40 26.97 10.30
N VAL A 574 6.36 26.94 11.14
CA VAL A 574 5.09 26.23 10.89
C VAL A 574 3.96 27.23 10.87
N ALA A 575 3.06 27.07 9.92
CA ALA A 575 1.76 27.75 9.91
C ALA A 575 0.67 26.69 10.20
N ALA A 576 -0.22 26.98 11.17
CA ALA A 576 -1.20 25.98 11.59
C ALA A 576 -2.51 26.60 12.04
N LYS A 577 -3.55 25.77 12.15
CA LYS A 577 -4.81 26.08 12.81
C LYS A 577 -5.30 24.89 13.61
N THR A 578 -5.69 25.14 14.86
CA THR A 578 -6.38 24.18 15.70
C THR A 578 -7.89 24.31 15.54
N GLY A 579 -8.59 23.20 15.73
CA GLY A 579 -10.04 23.15 15.76
C GLY A 579 -10.56 22.27 16.88
N THR A 580 -11.68 22.67 17.46
CA THR A 580 -12.43 21.86 18.43
C THR A 580 -13.90 22.00 18.09
N ALA A 581 -14.56 20.91 17.78
CA ALA A 581 -16.01 20.88 17.59
C ALA A 581 -16.64 19.96 18.63
N GLN A 582 -17.71 20.41 19.28
CA GLN A 582 -18.53 19.54 20.10
C GLN A 582 -19.48 18.77 19.19
N ILE A 583 -19.47 17.45 19.28
CA ILE A 583 -20.33 16.58 18.49
C ILE A 583 -21.72 16.57 19.13
N THR A 584 -22.73 16.98 18.36
CA THR A 584 -24.13 17.05 18.81
C THR A 584 -24.92 15.80 18.41
N GLU A 585 -24.39 14.99 17.50
CA GLU A 585 -25.01 13.74 17.04
C GLU A 585 -24.95 12.68 18.15
N PRO A 586 -25.99 11.84 18.26
CA PRO A 586 -26.00 10.74 19.25
C PRO A 586 -24.79 9.81 19.07
N ARG A 587 -24.17 9.42 20.19
CA ARG A 587 -23.08 8.44 20.23
C ARG A 587 -23.50 7.26 21.12
N ARG A 588 -22.92 6.09 20.85
CA ARG A 588 -23.16 4.87 21.64
C ARG A 588 -22.77 5.07 23.12
N GLU A 589 -21.63 5.73 23.36
CA GLU A 589 -21.17 6.02 24.71
C GLU A 589 -21.82 7.32 25.20
N PRO A 590 -22.41 7.36 26.40
CA PRO A 590 -23.00 8.56 26.96
C PRO A 590 -21.90 9.59 27.29
N GLY A 591 -22.26 10.87 27.20
CA GLY A 591 -21.37 11.98 27.50
C GLY A 591 -21.18 12.97 26.36
N ARG A 592 -20.39 14.00 26.60
CA ARG A 592 -20.04 14.99 25.59
C ARG A 592 -18.86 14.48 24.77
N HIS A 593 -19.03 14.43 23.46
CA HIS A 593 -17.99 14.05 22.52
C HIS A 593 -17.45 15.29 21.79
N TYR A 594 -16.16 15.26 21.51
CA TYR A 594 -15.46 16.35 20.87
C TYR A 594 -14.58 15.82 19.71
N LEU A 595 -14.50 16.61 18.67
CA LEU A 595 -13.57 16.42 17.58
C LEU A 595 -12.45 17.45 17.73
N GLY A 596 -11.24 17.01 18.03
CA GLY A 596 -10.06 17.87 18.09
C GLY A 596 -9.22 17.71 16.86
N SER A 597 -8.90 18.82 16.19
CA SER A 597 -8.14 18.80 14.95
C SER A 597 -6.98 19.80 14.98
N MET A 598 -5.94 19.51 14.22
CA MET A 598 -4.88 20.45 13.86
C MET A 598 -4.47 20.22 12.42
N ILE A 599 -4.40 21.31 11.66
CA ILE A 599 -3.89 21.32 10.30
C ILE A 599 -2.71 22.28 10.27
N ALA A 600 -1.58 21.83 9.69
CA ALA A 600 -0.36 22.61 9.61
C ALA A 600 0.30 22.41 8.24
N PHE A 601 1.03 23.43 7.79
CA PHE A 601 1.96 23.30 6.66
C PHE A 601 3.31 23.91 7.00
N PHE A 602 4.34 23.36 6.40
CA PHE A 602 5.72 23.74 6.66
C PHE A 602 6.68 23.44 5.50
N PRO A 603 7.81 24.19 5.38
CA PRO A 603 8.10 25.46 6.04
C PRO A 603 7.01 26.50 5.73
N ALA A 604 6.71 27.42 6.66
CA ALA A 604 5.64 28.39 6.45
C ALA A 604 5.89 29.39 5.31
N ASP A 605 7.17 29.62 4.96
CA ASP A 605 7.56 30.55 3.90
C ASP A 605 7.56 29.89 2.51
N GLU A 606 7.95 28.61 2.45
CA GLU A 606 8.04 27.82 1.24
C GLU A 606 7.50 26.42 1.49
N PRO A 607 6.17 26.27 1.58
CA PRO A 607 5.53 25.05 2.04
C PRO A 607 5.83 23.87 1.12
N ARG A 608 6.26 22.75 1.73
CA ARG A 608 6.51 21.49 1.05
C ARG A 608 5.56 20.39 1.49
N TYR A 609 5.09 20.47 2.73
CA TYR A 609 4.18 19.47 3.30
C TYR A 609 3.02 20.13 4.03
N THR A 610 1.86 19.53 3.90
CA THR A 610 0.66 19.83 4.66
C THR A 610 0.28 18.60 5.48
N VAL A 611 0.02 18.78 6.77
CA VAL A 611 -0.30 17.71 7.72
C VAL A 611 -1.62 18.03 8.42
N LEU A 612 -2.48 17.03 8.51
CA LEU A 612 -3.72 17.10 9.27
C LEU A 612 -3.78 15.94 10.26
N THR A 613 -4.21 16.22 11.48
CA THR A 613 -4.64 15.19 12.44
C THR A 613 -5.99 15.59 13.02
N THR A 614 -6.90 14.62 13.07
CA THR A 614 -8.23 14.75 13.67
C THR A 614 -8.50 13.58 14.59
N ILE A 615 -8.96 13.84 15.82
CA ILE A 615 -9.22 12.84 16.86
C ILE A 615 -10.58 13.10 17.48
N GLU A 616 -11.44 12.07 17.53
CA GLU A 616 -12.68 12.07 18.29
C GLU A 616 -12.45 11.49 19.69
N THR A 617 -12.87 12.21 20.70
CA THR A 617 -12.78 11.75 22.08
C THR A 617 -14.03 12.12 22.88
N ARG A 618 -14.27 11.36 23.96
CA ARG A 618 -15.25 11.73 25.00
C ARG A 618 -14.58 12.58 26.06
N ALA A 619 -15.29 13.61 26.57
CA ALA A 619 -14.81 14.38 27.71
C ALA A 619 -14.67 13.48 28.94
N GLN A 620 -13.47 13.39 29.47
CA GLN A 620 -13.11 12.60 30.65
C GLN A 620 -12.21 13.44 31.57
N ALA A 621 -12.31 13.23 32.88
CA ALA A 621 -11.43 13.89 33.85
C ALA A 621 -9.95 13.55 33.56
N GLY A 622 -9.08 14.56 33.55
CA GLY A 622 -7.65 14.41 33.30
C GLY A 622 -7.26 14.12 31.84
N LYS A 623 -8.22 14.10 30.90
CA LYS A 623 -7.97 13.90 29.47
C LYS A 623 -8.24 15.18 28.69
N ALA A 624 -7.49 15.36 27.58
CA ALA A 624 -7.67 16.48 26.69
C ALA A 624 -8.90 16.30 25.79
N TYR A 625 -9.59 17.41 25.46
CA TYR A 625 -10.64 17.44 24.46
C TYR A 625 -10.50 18.62 23.48
N TYR A 626 -9.59 19.55 23.75
CA TYR A 626 -9.25 20.62 22.80
C TYR A 626 -8.33 20.14 21.68
N GLY A 627 -8.48 20.70 20.49
CA GLY A 627 -7.76 20.31 19.29
C GLY A 627 -6.23 20.40 19.42
N GLY A 628 -5.69 21.45 20.05
CA GLY A 628 -4.27 21.57 20.32
C GLY A 628 -3.71 20.36 21.07
N PRO A 629 -4.10 20.11 22.33
CA PRO A 629 -3.62 18.99 23.11
C PRO A 629 -3.97 17.60 22.55
N LEU A 630 -5.04 17.46 21.75
CA LEU A 630 -5.39 16.19 21.09
C LEU A 630 -4.53 15.92 19.86
N ALA A 631 -4.53 16.83 18.90
CA ALA A 631 -3.90 16.59 17.59
C ALA A 631 -2.46 17.12 17.52
N GLY A 632 -2.12 18.13 18.33
CA GLY A 632 -0.80 18.79 18.30
C GLY A 632 0.38 17.86 18.49
N PRO A 633 0.39 16.92 19.45
CA PRO A 633 1.51 15.99 19.63
C PRO A 633 1.78 15.10 18.41
N VAL A 634 0.74 14.71 17.67
CA VAL A 634 0.87 13.90 16.46
C VAL A 634 1.46 14.75 15.33
N VAL A 635 0.89 15.93 15.08
CA VAL A 635 1.37 16.86 14.04
C VAL A 635 2.83 17.27 14.32
N LYS A 636 3.16 17.60 15.56
CA LYS A 636 4.54 17.96 15.97
C LYS A 636 5.52 16.82 15.65
N ARG A 637 5.18 15.59 15.99
CA ARG A 637 6.04 14.43 15.73
C ARG A 637 6.28 14.20 14.24
N LEU A 638 5.24 14.40 13.41
CA LEU A 638 5.35 14.29 11.96
C LEU A 638 6.22 15.41 11.37
N VAL A 639 6.02 16.66 11.82
CA VAL A 639 6.85 17.79 11.41
C VAL A 639 8.32 17.54 11.74
N ASP A 640 8.61 17.11 12.97
CA ASP A 640 9.97 16.83 13.41
C ASP A 640 10.61 15.67 12.62
N TYR A 641 9.85 14.60 12.38
CA TYR A 641 10.34 13.45 11.63
C TYR A 641 10.68 13.83 10.19
N ILE A 642 9.76 14.50 9.50
CA ILE A 642 9.95 14.92 8.11
C ILE A 642 11.14 15.89 8.01
N TYR A 643 11.26 16.84 8.93
CA TYR A 643 12.39 17.77 8.98
C TYR A 643 13.71 17.04 9.17
N ASN A 644 13.79 16.11 10.13
CA ASN A 644 15.03 15.40 10.45
C ASN A 644 15.44 14.39 9.37
N ARG A 645 14.47 13.85 8.59
CA ARG A 645 14.76 12.93 7.47
C ARG A 645 15.28 13.65 6.23
N GLY A 646 14.85 14.87 5.98
CA GLY A 646 15.16 15.64 4.78
C GLY A 646 16.50 16.36 4.87
N GLN A 647 17.57 15.80 4.28
CA GLN A 647 18.87 16.50 4.13
C GLN A 647 18.76 17.77 3.27
N GLU A 648 17.76 17.88 2.44
CA GLU A 648 17.46 19.02 1.59
C GLU A 648 17.05 20.30 2.35
N TRP A 649 16.63 20.15 3.63
CA TRP A 649 16.33 21.28 4.52
C TRP A 649 17.60 21.98 5.02
N TYR A 650 18.65 21.21 5.16
CA TYR A 650 19.95 21.78 5.39
C TYR A 650 20.34 22.41 4.07
N GLY A 651 19.99 23.70 3.87
CA GLY A 651 20.50 24.46 2.76
C GLY A 651 21.97 24.13 2.62
N ARG A 652 22.53 24.06 1.41
CA ARG A 652 23.98 24.00 1.24
C ARG A 652 24.54 24.93 2.29
N LEU A 653 25.42 24.42 3.14
CA LEU A 653 26.18 25.24 4.06
C LEU A 653 26.84 26.33 3.20
N GLU A 654 26.06 27.36 2.88
CA GLU A 654 26.60 28.57 2.28
C GLU A 654 27.55 29.10 3.33
N ARG A 655 28.76 29.29 2.95
CA ARG A 655 29.78 29.93 3.77
C ARG A 655 29.26 31.33 4.14
N GLN A 656 28.50 31.41 5.21
CA GLN A 656 28.06 32.68 5.76
C GLN A 656 29.17 33.23 6.64
N GLY A 657 29.93 34.08 6.06
CA GLY A 657 31.00 34.81 6.75
C GLY A 657 32.37 34.06 6.82
N PRO A 658 33.40 34.72 7.32
CA PRO A 658 34.70 34.08 7.49
C PRO A 658 34.51 32.92 8.47
N HIS A 659 34.78 31.71 7.99
CA HIS A 659 34.76 30.51 8.84
C HIS A 659 35.82 30.73 9.94
N ARG A 660 35.37 30.85 11.18
CA ARG A 660 36.28 30.72 12.32
C ARG A 660 36.71 29.28 12.37
N TYR A 661 37.95 29.02 11.92
CA TYR A 661 38.54 27.70 12.06
C TYR A 661 38.66 27.36 13.56
N PRO A 662 38.63 26.07 13.93
CA PRO A 662 38.88 25.69 15.30
C PRO A 662 40.22 26.33 15.72
N GLU A 663 40.23 26.96 16.89
CA GLU A 663 41.37 27.71 17.45
C GLU A 663 42.65 26.89 17.55
N ARG A 664 42.61 25.59 17.29
CA ARG A 664 43.74 24.66 17.34
C ARG A 664 43.67 23.65 16.19
N ILE A 665 44.56 23.82 15.24
CA ILE A 665 44.85 22.79 14.23
C ILE A 665 46.11 22.05 14.69
N LYS A 666 46.03 20.71 14.76
CA LYS A 666 47.16 19.87 15.13
C LYS A 666 48.27 19.96 14.08
N GLY A 667 49.50 20.17 14.51
CA GLY A 667 50.68 19.97 13.66
C GLY A 667 50.85 18.50 13.28
N GLY A 668 51.53 18.22 12.18
CA GLY A 668 51.74 16.87 11.67
C GLY A 668 52.43 16.86 10.30
N GLU A 669 52.23 15.77 9.54
CA GLU A 669 52.75 15.69 8.16
C GLU A 669 51.95 16.65 7.25
N ILE A 670 52.68 17.56 6.55
CA ILE A 670 52.06 18.62 5.73
C ILE A 670 51.14 18.04 4.62
N ALA A 671 51.53 16.91 4.01
CA ALA A 671 50.72 16.27 2.97
C ALA A 671 49.35 15.81 3.51
N GLN A 672 49.31 15.29 4.74
CA GLN A 672 48.08 14.86 5.40
C GLN A 672 47.22 16.07 5.82
N ILE A 673 47.87 17.11 6.40
CA ILE A 673 47.17 18.36 6.74
C ILE A 673 46.53 18.97 5.49
N ARG A 674 47.25 19.05 4.37
CA ARG A 674 46.71 19.54 3.10
C ARG A 674 45.53 18.72 2.58
N ARG A 675 45.61 17.41 2.72
CA ARG A 675 44.48 16.51 2.27
C ARG A 675 43.22 16.77 3.08
N VAL A 676 43.32 16.97 4.39
CA VAL A 676 42.20 17.28 5.26
C VAL A 676 41.70 18.71 5.02
N ALA A 677 42.63 19.69 5.02
CA ALA A 677 42.32 21.08 4.79
C ALA A 677 41.66 21.30 3.42
N GLY A 678 42.14 20.67 2.36
CA GLY A 678 41.52 20.76 1.03
C GLY A 678 40.09 20.20 0.94
N ARG A 679 39.72 19.24 1.79
CA ARG A 679 38.33 18.77 1.89
C ARG A 679 37.41 19.70 2.69
N LEU A 680 37.98 20.39 3.68
CA LEU A 680 37.24 21.36 4.52
C LEU A 680 37.25 22.76 3.90
N SER A 681 37.97 22.93 2.78
CA SER A 681 38.18 24.20 2.06
C SER A 681 38.67 25.35 2.93
N PRO A 682 39.62 25.18 3.86
CA PRO A 682 40.27 26.31 4.52
C PRO A 682 41.33 26.93 3.61
N ASP A 683 41.40 28.26 3.60
CA ASP A 683 42.54 28.98 3.07
C ASP A 683 43.68 28.78 4.06
N VAL A 684 44.57 27.84 3.74
CA VAL A 684 45.73 27.51 4.56
C VAL A 684 46.98 27.84 3.75
N ASP A 685 47.84 28.68 4.31
CA ASP A 685 49.13 28.98 3.72
C ASP A 685 50.17 27.93 4.13
N TYR A 686 51.10 27.60 3.23
CA TYR A 686 52.13 26.58 3.42
C TYR A 686 53.46 27.11 2.94
N ASP A 687 54.47 27.15 3.81
CA ASP A 687 55.83 27.48 3.42
C ASP A 687 56.51 26.36 2.60
N ARG A 688 56.09 25.10 2.79
CA ARG A 688 56.53 23.94 1.98
C ARG A 688 55.33 23.00 1.69
N ARG A 689 55.48 22.20 0.63
CA ARG A 689 54.39 21.26 0.21
C ARG A 689 54.51 19.88 0.86
N THR A 690 55.61 19.52 1.44
CA THR A 690 55.91 18.20 2.03
C THR A 690 56.76 18.37 3.30
N GLY A 691 56.83 17.32 4.10
CA GLY A 691 57.57 17.31 5.36
C GLY A 691 56.66 17.47 6.57
N TRP A 692 57.24 17.77 7.71
CA TRP A 692 56.54 17.97 8.98
C TRP A 692 56.31 19.45 9.23
N GLY A 693 55.12 19.79 9.70
CA GLY A 693 54.73 21.18 9.93
C GLY A 693 53.97 21.41 11.22
N ARG A 694 54.04 22.64 11.69
CA ARG A 694 53.28 23.15 12.82
C ARG A 694 52.26 24.17 12.32
N ALA A 695 50.99 23.98 12.70
CA ALA A 695 49.97 24.96 12.41
C ALA A 695 50.00 26.13 13.39
N THR A 696 49.93 27.35 12.86
CA THR A 696 49.74 28.59 13.62
C THR A 696 48.57 29.33 13.06
N VAL A 697 47.75 29.93 13.93
CA VAL A 697 46.62 30.76 13.57
C VAL A 697 46.92 32.18 14.03
N ASP A 698 46.83 33.12 13.12
CA ASP A 698 47.06 34.52 13.43
C ASP A 698 45.82 35.23 13.99
N SER A 699 45.92 36.53 14.29
CA SER A 699 44.84 37.34 14.83
C SER A 699 43.69 37.58 13.83
N LEU A 700 43.91 37.32 12.54
CA LEU A 700 42.91 37.40 11.47
C LEU A 700 42.27 36.04 11.17
N ALA A 701 42.60 35.02 11.98
CA ALA A 701 42.18 33.62 11.81
C ALA A 701 42.74 32.96 10.53
N GLU A 702 43.81 33.49 9.96
CA GLU A 702 44.56 32.83 8.88
C GLU A 702 45.43 31.70 9.44
N VAL A 703 45.39 30.57 8.80
CA VAL A 703 46.14 29.38 9.22
C VAL A 703 47.39 29.25 8.36
N THR A 704 48.52 29.28 9.01
CA THR A 704 49.81 29.05 8.34
C THR A 704 50.45 27.76 8.86
N ILE A 705 50.92 26.90 7.97
CA ILE A 705 51.67 25.69 8.29
C ILE A 705 53.14 25.96 8.08
N ALA A 706 53.84 26.25 9.19
CA ALA A 706 55.28 26.44 9.20
C ALA A 706 55.98 25.08 9.21
N SER A 707 56.91 24.87 8.27
CA SER A 707 57.69 23.64 8.16
C SER A 707 58.70 23.51 9.30
N LEU A 708 58.85 22.29 9.78
CA LEU A 708 59.92 21.97 10.73
C LEU A 708 61.25 21.73 10.01
N PRO A 709 62.38 22.06 10.63
CA PRO A 709 63.70 21.79 10.06
C PRO A 709 63.92 20.30 9.79
N ASP A 710 64.43 19.96 8.61
CA ASP A 710 64.83 18.61 8.25
C ASP A 710 66.11 18.11 8.92
N ASP A 711 66.83 18.97 9.59
CA ASP A 711 68.05 18.62 10.31
C ASP A 711 67.73 17.68 11.48
N ARG A 712 68.23 16.47 11.39
CA ARG A 712 68.04 15.43 12.41
C ARG A 712 68.90 15.62 13.66
N SER A 713 69.87 16.52 13.62
CA SER A 713 70.79 16.83 14.75
C SER A 713 70.21 17.83 15.74
N VAL A 714 69.04 18.46 15.41
CA VAL A 714 68.37 19.43 16.26
C VAL A 714 66.98 18.99 16.68
N MET A 715 66.58 19.41 17.88
CA MET A 715 65.26 19.10 18.45
C MET A 715 64.13 19.81 17.65
N PRO A 716 63.19 19.10 17.11
CA PRO A 716 62.02 19.70 16.44
C PRO A 716 61.04 20.30 17.47
N ASP A 717 60.23 21.27 17.04
CA ASP A 717 59.13 21.77 17.84
C ASP A 717 57.90 20.87 17.62
N VAL A 718 57.65 19.95 18.53
CA VAL A 718 56.51 19.03 18.47
C VAL A 718 55.26 19.56 19.20
N ARG A 719 55.29 20.78 19.74
CA ARG A 719 54.14 21.39 20.38
C ARG A 719 53.02 21.60 19.38
N GLY A 720 51.77 21.26 19.76
CA GLY A 720 50.60 21.27 18.91
C GLY A 720 50.40 20.00 18.06
N MET A 721 51.33 19.04 18.12
CA MET A 721 51.20 17.73 17.45
C MET A 721 50.40 16.74 18.29
N GLY A 722 49.70 15.80 17.65
CA GLY A 722 49.17 14.63 18.32
C GLY A 722 50.26 13.68 18.80
N LEU A 723 50.01 12.86 19.83
CA LEU A 723 50.98 11.94 20.42
C LEU A 723 51.66 11.05 19.36
N LYS A 724 50.91 10.45 18.45
CA LYS A 724 51.42 9.55 17.40
C LYS A 724 52.46 10.24 16.52
N ASP A 725 52.18 11.44 16.06
CA ASP A 725 53.03 12.19 15.16
C ASP A 725 54.28 12.70 15.89
N ALA A 726 54.15 13.17 17.14
CA ALA A 726 55.25 13.58 17.98
C ALA A 726 56.20 12.42 18.29
N LEU A 727 55.69 11.24 18.66
CA LEU A 727 56.48 10.02 18.89
C LEU A 727 57.28 9.65 17.63
N PHE A 728 56.60 9.52 16.49
CA PHE A 728 57.23 9.15 15.23
C PHE A 728 58.38 10.13 14.87
N LEU A 729 58.14 11.43 15.01
CA LEU A 729 59.12 12.44 14.66
C LEU A 729 60.34 12.45 15.58
N LEU A 730 60.14 12.24 16.89
CA LEU A 730 61.19 12.21 17.89
C LEU A 730 62.00 10.90 17.85
N GLU A 731 61.34 9.77 17.79
CA GLU A 731 61.97 8.43 17.73
C GLU A 731 62.73 8.22 16.42
N SER A 732 62.22 8.75 15.28
CA SER A 732 62.93 8.72 13.99
C SER A 732 64.29 9.51 14.04
N ARG A 733 64.49 10.38 15.06
CA ARG A 733 65.74 11.07 15.35
C ARG A 733 66.56 10.36 16.39
N GLY A 734 66.19 9.15 16.80
CA GLY A 734 66.92 8.34 17.76
C GLY A 734 66.74 8.75 19.23
N LEU A 735 65.69 9.50 19.56
CA LEU A 735 65.34 9.89 20.92
C LEU A 735 64.45 8.87 21.63
N HIS A 736 64.70 8.73 22.95
CA HIS A 736 63.75 8.00 23.80
C HIS A 736 62.66 8.94 24.34
N VAL A 737 61.39 8.65 24.09
CA VAL A 737 60.31 9.56 24.46
C VAL A 737 59.56 9.06 25.70
N ARG A 738 59.43 9.94 26.68
CA ARG A 738 58.48 9.76 27.82
C ARG A 738 57.35 10.75 27.65
N PHE A 739 56.12 10.29 27.82
CA PHE A 739 54.96 11.16 27.69
C PHE A 739 53.97 11.05 28.85
N SER A 740 53.23 12.11 29.10
CA SER A 740 52.13 12.16 30.07
C SER A 740 51.00 13.02 29.55
N GLY A 741 49.73 12.66 29.91
CA GLY A 741 48.51 13.36 29.48
C GLY A 741 47.97 12.85 28.16
N GLU A 742 46.88 13.48 27.66
CA GLU A 742 46.15 13.15 26.46
C GLU A 742 45.99 14.41 25.58
N GLY A 743 45.72 14.24 24.27
CA GLY A 743 45.43 15.36 23.39
C GLY A 743 46.60 15.77 22.49
N ALA A 744 46.98 17.05 22.52
CA ALA A 744 48.12 17.60 21.76
C ALA A 744 49.29 17.94 22.68
N VAL A 745 50.52 17.81 22.16
CA VAL A 745 51.72 18.17 22.92
C VAL A 745 51.71 19.67 23.28
N THR A 746 51.76 19.97 24.56
CA THR A 746 51.80 21.35 25.08
C THR A 746 53.19 21.76 25.54
N ARG A 747 54.03 20.80 26.01
CA ARG A 747 55.41 21.03 26.49
C ARG A 747 56.34 19.93 26.01
N GLN A 748 57.59 20.27 25.79
CA GLN A 748 58.69 19.36 25.54
C GLN A 748 59.88 19.75 26.42
N SER A 749 60.61 18.78 26.98
CA SER A 749 61.71 19.02 27.95
C SER A 749 62.97 19.53 27.32
N ILE A 750 63.21 19.24 26.04
CA ILE A 750 64.34 19.77 25.27
C ILE A 750 63.82 20.90 24.38
N ALA A 751 64.47 22.08 24.41
CA ALA A 751 63.99 23.23 23.63
C ALA A 751 64.13 22.98 22.11
N ALA A 752 63.14 23.46 21.33
CA ALA A 752 63.20 23.40 19.86
C ALA A 752 64.49 24.14 19.36
N GLY A 753 65.13 23.53 18.34
CA GLY A 753 66.38 24.03 17.78
C GLY A 753 67.66 23.66 18.57
N GLN A 754 67.54 23.08 19.77
CA GLN A 754 68.72 22.62 20.55
C GLN A 754 69.27 21.34 19.89
N ARG A 755 70.64 21.23 19.89
CA ARG A 755 71.34 20.01 19.40
C ARG A 755 70.96 18.82 20.28
N ILE A 756 70.66 17.69 19.62
CA ILE A 756 70.32 16.43 20.28
C ILE A 756 71.36 15.35 19.95
N SER A 757 71.54 14.42 20.87
CA SER A 757 72.33 13.21 20.65
C SER A 757 71.43 11.98 20.57
N PRO A 758 71.70 11.02 19.69
CA PRO A 758 70.95 9.73 19.64
C PRO A 758 70.98 9.05 21.02
N GLY A 759 69.89 8.52 21.45
CA GLY A 759 69.64 7.88 22.75
C GLY A 759 69.32 8.86 23.89
N ALA A 760 69.24 10.16 23.64
CA ALA A 760 68.75 11.11 24.65
C ALA A 760 67.29 10.94 24.95
N THR A 761 66.94 11.16 26.23
CA THR A 761 65.51 11.05 26.63
C THR A 761 64.83 12.42 26.60
N VAL A 762 63.70 12.52 25.91
CA VAL A 762 62.82 13.71 25.89
C VAL A 762 61.49 13.40 26.55
N SER A 763 61.04 14.29 27.42
CA SER A 763 59.70 14.19 28.01
C SER A 763 58.77 15.19 27.31
N ILE A 764 57.58 14.71 26.95
CA ILE A 764 56.52 15.54 26.35
C ILE A 764 55.24 15.45 27.23
N THR A 765 54.56 16.58 27.37
CA THR A 765 53.27 16.66 28.10
C THR A 765 52.18 17.04 27.11
N LEU A 766 51.07 16.28 27.16
CA LEU A 766 49.91 16.52 26.35
C LEU A 766 48.75 17.08 27.18
N ASN A 767 47.90 17.89 26.54
CA ASN A 767 46.66 18.40 27.13
C ASN A 767 45.62 18.67 26.04
#